data_e21a8cfca4d79fd5b65535ddc82a2eea
#
_entry.id   e21a8cfca4d79fd5b65535ddc82a2eea
#
_cell.length_a   1.000
_cell.length_b   1.000
_cell.length_c   1.000
_cell.angle_alpha   90.00
_cell.angle_beta   90.00
_cell.angle_gamma   90.00
#
_symmetry.space_group_name_H-M   'P 1'
#
loop_
_entity.id
_entity.type
_entity.pdbx_description
1 polymer ?
#
loop_
_entity_poly.entity_id
_entity_poly.type
_entity_poly.pdbx_seq_one_letter_code
_entity_poly.pdbx_strand_id
1 'polypeptide(L)'
;IDGDTTNLGYLSGSTTMPDFINLCSNVQAQAVISVDWGSGFLWNAGKTAMAVPATNGTPQEAAAWVAYSNASTNIYGTTNDVTIGVDAEGNNWQTAGYWAHLRASKPLGTDDGYNFLRMNHPAPVGIKYWEIGNEPYGNGYYGGGNDWENDYALAYPYTTYPRYTNALLSPAAYGQAVKAFSVAMKAIDPTIKVGAYSSTPPGDYSWDYINGVNNGQHWTPQVLAQCGSNIDFVIVHWYPSSSDDTGADLLAQVGSTIPVMINGTGPYPHTGANSGLEDWITNYCPNPGNVQIAVTEFGAGSASLANNIGTIPILGPVEALFWADCMSTWLNYPAFANADWLDYDSDSFLGSGANGPVVYAMQMLRHLCNPGDAFVKATSDTSNLRVQAVVRQDGNLGILLINESMNSSQTVQVTVSNANLNTTGTIYQFGTGNWTSTNEVPASGPSSNSISSIGRTFTLTLPAYTMDVLVIPVLSNTPPVLAAISNYTVNVGQTVAFTASATDSNQPPPILTFSLLSAPTNATLNTNAGAFSFRPLVSQANSTNPIRLKVTDSENPPLSATQSFTVIVNPLTSPQVSSVGRSNGQFVLQVSGQSGPDYEIQTSTNLTQWSSVFTTNSPAMPFIWRDMAATNAEGYYRVVVGPPFP
;
A
#
# COMPACT_ATOMS: atom_id res chain seq x y z
N ILE A 1 -15.60 -18.67 25.62
CA ILE A 1 -17.01 -18.65 26.02
C ILE A 1 -17.15 -19.79 27.02
N ASP A 2 -16.76 -19.56 28.24
CA ASP A 2 -17.17 -20.46 29.29
C ASP A 2 -18.67 -20.24 29.54
N GLY A 3 -19.40 -21.25 29.84
CA GLY A 3 -20.83 -21.15 30.12
C GLY A 3 -21.14 -20.62 31.51
N ASP A 4 -20.17 -19.96 32.17
CA ASP A 4 -20.38 -19.40 33.50
C ASP A 4 -21.12 -18.07 33.42
N THR A 5 -22.43 -18.14 33.49
CA THR A 5 -23.33 -16.97 33.51
C THR A 5 -23.32 -16.20 34.82
N THR A 6 -22.49 -16.58 35.81
CA THR A 6 -22.59 -16.03 37.15
C THR A 6 -21.67 -14.84 37.42
N ASN A 7 -20.65 -14.59 36.57
CA ASN A 7 -19.67 -13.55 36.82
C ASN A 7 -19.33 -12.64 35.61
N LEU A 8 -20.04 -12.73 34.51
CA LEU A 8 -19.58 -12.12 33.26
C LEU A 8 -20.50 -11.00 32.78
N GLY A 9 -20.05 -9.79 32.95
CA GLY A 9 -20.65 -8.60 32.35
C GLY A 9 -20.65 -8.57 30.80
N TYR A 10 -20.07 -9.56 30.12
CA TYR A 10 -19.84 -9.55 28.67
C TYR A 10 -20.65 -10.56 27.85
N LEU A 11 -21.11 -11.61 28.43
CA LEU A 11 -22.09 -12.46 27.76
C LEU A 11 -23.47 -12.08 28.29
N SER A 12 -24.15 -11.21 27.57
CA SER A 12 -25.58 -11.12 27.79
C SER A 12 -26.15 -12.51 27.51
N GLY A 13 -26.87 -13.11 28.47
CA GLY A 13 -27.55 -14.40 28.26
C GLY A 13 -28.57 -14.41 27.11
N SER A 14 -28.56 -13.36 26.30
CA SER A 14 -29.42 -13.14 25.15
C SER A 14 -28.71 -13.32 23.80
N THR A 15 -27.37 -13.33 23.74
CA THR A 15 -26.64 -13.54 22.47
C THR A 15 -26.01 -14.93 22.48
N THR A 16 -26.55 -15.80 21.66
CA THR A 16 -26.06 -17.18 21.52
C THR A 16 -25.04 -17.29 20.39
N MET A 17 -24.24 -18.36 20.37
CA MET A 17 -23.34 -18.65 19.24
C MET A 17 -24.08 -18.68 17.88
N PRO A 18 -25.31 -19.25 17.76
CA PRO A 18 -26.11 -19.12 16.56
C PRO A 18 -26.39 -17.67 16.12
N ASP A 19 -26.70 -16.79 17.08
CA ASP A 19 -26.98 -15.38 16.77
C ASP A 19 -25.75 -14.68 16.22
N PHE A 20 -24.58 -14.91 16.82
CA PHE A 20 -23.30 -14.39 16.35
C PHE A 20 -22.95 -14.90 14.95
N ILE A 21 -23.07 -16.21 14.71
CA ILE A 21 -22.80 -16.80 13.39
C ILE A 21 -23.76 -16.28 12.32
N ASN A 22 -25.06 -16.14 12.67
CA ASN A 22 -26.04 -15.57 11.77
C ASN A 22 -25.72 -14.09 11.45
N LEU A 23 -25.28 -13.32 12.43
CA LEU A 23 -24.81 -11.94 12.20
C LEU A 23 -23.66 -11.91 11.20
N CYS A 24 -22.58 -12.66 11.47
CA CYS A 24 -21.42 -12.73 10.57
C CYS A 24 -21.83 -13.12 9.14
N SER A 25 -22.70 -14.12 9.01
CA SER A 25 -23.22 -14.57 7.71
C SER A 25 -24.01 -13.47 6.98
N ASN A 26 -24.91 -12.79 7.70
CA ASN A 26 -25.78 -11.77 7.12
C ASN A 26 -24.99 -10.54 6.64
N VAL A 27 -23.92 -10.17 7.36
CA VAL A 27 -23.06 -9.02 6.99
C VAL A 27 -21.85 -9.44 6.15
N GLN A 28 -21.71 -10.74 5.84
CA GLN A 28 -20.58 -11.30 5.10
C GLN A 28 -19.22 -11.04 5.77
N ALA A 29 -19.20 -10.97 7.09
CA ALA A 29 -17.99 -10.82 7.88
C ALA A 29 -17.38 -12.17 8.25
N GLN A 30 -16.05 -12.19 8.41
CA GLN A 30 -15.35 -13.33 9.01
C GLN A 30 -15.36 -13.18 10.52
N ALA A 31 -15.61 -14.29 11.22
CA ALA A 31 -15.51 -14.31 12.67
C ALA A 31 -14.04 -14.42 13.09
N VAL A 32 -13.65 -13.68 14.12
CA VAL A 32 -12.44 -13.88 14.90
C VAL A 32 -12.87 -14.34 16.29
N ILE A 33 -12.32 -15.43 16.77
CA ILE A 33 -12.67 -16.02 18.07
C ILE A 33 -11.43 -16.04 18.95
N SER A 34 -11.53 -15.43 20.12
CA SER A 34 -10.54 -15.57 21.18
C SER A 34 -10.81 -16.84 21.99
N VAL A 35 -9.78 -17.65 22.18
CA VAL A 35 -9.83 -18.80 23.09
C VAL A 35 -9.09 -18.49 24.38
N ASP A 36 -9.62 -18.95 25.49
CA ASP A 36 -9.03 -18.71 26.79
C ASP A 36 -7.62 -19.31 26.90
N TRP A 37 -6.70 -18.53 27.48
CA TRP A 37 -5.39 -19.01 27.90
C TRP A 37 -5.16 -18.91 29.39
N GLY A 38 -5.60 -17.83 30.03
CA GLY A 38 -5.13 -17.45 31.34
C GLY A 38 -6.19 -17.07 32.39
N SER A 39 -7.49 -17.15 32.09
CA SER A 39 -8.58 -16.68 32.98
C SER A 39 -8.67 -17.44 34.31
N GLY A 40 -8.02 -18.57 34.40
CA GLY A 40 -7.94 -19.35 35.66
C GLY A 40 -6.90 -18.90 36.68
N PHE A 41 -6.07 -17.90 36.37
CA PHE A 41 -5.08 -17.39 37.30
C PHE A 41 -5.69 -16.36 38.26
N LEU A 42 -6.26 -16.75 39.34
CA LEU A 42 -6.85 -15.86 40.36
C LEU A 42 -5.86 -15.49 41.45
N TRP A 43 -5.82 -14.20 41.79
CA TRP A 43 -5.11 -13.74 42.97
C TRP A 43 -5.92 -13.96 44.26
N ASN A 44 -5.23 -14.24 45.37
CA ASN A 44 -5.90 -14.20 46.65
C ASN A 44 -6.42 -12.78 46.98
N ALA A 45 -7.38 -12.65 47.84
CA ALA A 45 -8.01 -11.38 48.22
C ALA A 45 -7.01 -10.30 48.68
N GLY A 46 -5.81 -10.67 49.08
CA GLY A 46 -4.73 -9.76 49.47
C GLY A 46 -3.75 -9.44 48.34
N LYS A 47 -3.93 -10.01 47.16
CA LYS A 47 -2.99 -9.90 46.02
C LYS A 47 -1.53 -10.20 46.35
N THR A 48 -1.31 -11.08 47.35
CA THR A 48 0.01 -11.45 47.88
C THR A 48 0.53 -12.78 47.36
N ALA A 49 -0.34 -13.60 46.79
CA ALA A 49 0.01 -14.87 46.17
C ALA A 49 -1.04 -15.23 45.10
N MET A 50 -0.60 -15.89 44.05
CA MET A 50 -1.51 -16.47 43.08
C MET A 50 -2.23 -17.64 43.74
N ALA A 51 -3.56 -17.63 43.75
CA ALA A 51 -4.34 -18.82 44.10
C ALA A 51 -4.08 -19.86 43.01
N VAL A 52 -3.99 -21.12 43.38
CA VAL A 52 -3.82 -22.21 42.42
C VAL A 52 -4.90 -22.09 41.35
N PRO A 53 -4.54 -22.12 40.07
CA PRO A 53 -5.50 -21.97 39.00
C PRO A 53 -6.58 -23.02 39.10
N ALA A 54 -7.83 -22.58 39.11
CA ALA A 54 -8.95 -23.51 39.10
C ALA A 54 -9.22 -24.06 37.69
N THR A 55 -9.04 -23.22 36.68
CA THR A 55 -9.31 -23.58 35.28
C THR A 55 -8.56 -22.63 34.35
N ASN A 56 -7.52 -23.09 33.71
CA ASN A 56 -6.92 -22.37 32.55
C ASN A 56 -7.48 -22.94 31.27
N GLY A 57 -7.64 -22.13 30.27
CA GLY A 57 -7.85 -22.62 28.92
C GLY A 57 -6.73 -23.57 28.50
N THR A 58 -7.09 -24.66 27.86
CA THR A 58 -6.13 -25.68 27.43
C THR A 58 -6.07 -25.82 25.92
N PRO A 59 -4.95 -26.28 25.34
CA PRO A 59 -4.87 -26.60 23.94
C PRO A 59 -5.97 -27.56 23.46
N GLN A 60 -6.39 -28.48 24.31
CA GLN A 60 -7.45 -29.44 24.04
C GLN A 60 -8.82 -28.77 23.99
N GLU A 61 -9.10 -27.85 24.89
CA GLU A 61 -10.33 -27.05 24.88
C GLU A 61 -10.40 -26.21 23.61
N ALA A 62 -9.34 -25.48 23.24
CA ALA A 62 -9.28 -24.70 22.02
C ALA A 62 -9.46 -25.58 20.76
N ALA A 63 -8.89 -26.77 20.75
CA ALA A 63 -9.11 -27.75 19.69
C ALA A 63 -10.56 -28.22 19.63
N ALA A 64 -11.22 -28.36 20.79
CA ALA A 64 -12.65 -28.69 20.85
C ALA A 64 -13.53 -27.57 20.28
N TRP A 65 -13.18 -26.30 20.52
CA TRP A 65 -13.86 -25.15 19.89
C TRP A 65 -13.71 -25.14 18.36
N VAL A 66 -12.51 -25.45 17.84
CA VAL A 66 -12.30 -25.61 16.40
C VAL A 66 -13.11 -26.78 15.86
N ALA A 67 -13.13 -27.91 16.56
CA ALA A 67 -13.92 -29.07 16.17
C ALA A 67 -15.42 -28.77 16.15
N TYR A 68 -15.91 -28.12 17.19
CA TYR A 68 -17.31 -27.67 17.28
C TYR A 68 -17.68 -26.77 16.07
N SER A 69 -16.82 -25.85 15.73
CA SER A 69 -17.08 -24.88 14.64
C SER A 69 -16.90 -25.48 13.26
N ASN A 70 -15.83 -26.24 13.03
CA ASN A 70 -15.35 -26.56 11.67
C ASN A 70 -15.42 -28.05 11.30
N ALA A 71 -15.51 -28.97 12.26
CA ALA A 71 -15.50 -30.38 11.93
C ALA A 71 -16.83 -30.82 11.28
N SER A 72 -16.72 -31.78 10.38
CA SER A 72 -17.89 -32.44 9.75
C SER A 72 -18.50 -33.46 10.69
N THR A 73 -19.82 -33.51 10.77
CA THR A 73 -20.55 -34.56 11.49
C THR A 73 -20.32 -35.97 10.92
N ASN A 74 -19.90 -36.06 9.66
CA ASN A 74 -19.70 -37.35 8.99
C ASN A 74 -18.45 -38.12 9.48
N ILE A 75 -17.55 -37.46 10.24
CA ILE A 75 -16.36 -38.14 10.77
C ILE A 75 -16.63 -38.88 12.08
N TYR A 76 -17.74 -38.57 12.77
CA TYR A 76 -18.03 -39.11 14.11
C TYR A 76 -18.04 -40.64 14.14
N GLY A 77 -17.19 -41.20 14.98
CA GLY A 77 -17.05 -42.65 15.15
C GLY A 77 -16.34 -43.36 13.99
N THR A 78 -15.76 -42.63 13.05
CA THR A 78 -14.96 -43.18 11.95
C THR A 78 -13.45 -43.14 12.25
N THR A 79 -12.63 -43.73 11.40
CA THR A 79 -11.15 -43.67 11.51
C THR A 79 -10.58 -42.26 11.29
N ASN A 80 -11.39 -41.34 10.74
CA ASN A 80 -11.02 -39.94 10.52
C ASN A 80 -11.43 -39.04 11.69
N ASP A 81 -12.05 -39.59 12.72
CA ASP A 81 -12.47 -38.86 13.91
C ASP A 81 -11.29 -38.59 14.82
N VAL A 82 -10.75 -37.38 14.74
CA VAL A 82 -9.53 -36.99 15.49
C VAL A 82 -9.84 -36.96 16.99
N THR A 83 -9.09 -37.70 17.77
CA THR A 83 -9.15 -37.65 19.24
C THR A 83 -8.47 -36.40 19.74
N ILE A 84 -9.19 -35.58 20.52
CA ILE A 84 -8.66 -34.39 21.17
C ILE A 84 -7.94 -34.81 22.46
N GLY A 85 -8.51 -35.72 23.18
CA GLY A 85 -7.87 -36.38 24.34
C GLY A 85 -8.23 -35.74 25.67
N VAL A 86 -7.35 -35.99 26.65
CA VAL A 86 -7.48 -35.52 28.02
C VAL A 86 -6.45 -34.43 28.27
N ASP A 87 -6.84 -33.33 28.90
CA ASP A 87 -5.94 -32.25 29.27
C ASP A 87 -5.15 -32.57 30.55
N ALA A 88 -4.28 -31.66 30.96
CA ALA A 88 -3.45 -31.81 32.14
C ALA A 88 -4.26 -31.83 33.44
N GLU A 89 -5.48 -31.31 33.42
CA GLU A 89 -6.39 -31.26 34.55
C GLU A 89 -7.28 -32.50 34.66
N GLY A 90 -7.25 -33.37 33.67
CA GLY A 90 -8.00 -34.60 33.58
C GLY A 90 -9.35 -34.50 32.88
N ASN A 91 -9.66 -33.36 32.27
CA ASN A 91 -10.88 -33.19 31.49
C ASN A 91 -10.77 -33.92 30.14
N ASN A 92 -11.79 -34.68 29.80
CA ASN A 92 -11.84 -35.43 28.54
C ASN A 92 -12.57 -34.62 27.45
N TRP A 93 -11.83 -34.12 26.50
CA TRP A 93 -12.31 -33.30 25.40
C TRP A 93 -12.82 -34.11 24.19
N GLN A 94 -12.99 -35.41 24.35
CA GLN A 94 -13.63 -36.30 23.39
C GLN A 94 -12.92 -36.31 22.01
N THR A 95 -13.72 -36.33 20.93
CA THR A 95 -13.24 -36.34 19.54
C THR A 95 -13.81 -35.14 18.76
N ALA A 96 -13.22 -34.82 17.63
CA ALA A 96 -13.70 -33.77 16.75
C ALA A 96 -15.13 -34.03 16.26
N GLY A 97 -15.43 -35.27 15.92
CA GLY A 97 -16.77 -35.68 15.50
C GLY A 97 -17.81 -35.55 16.62
N TYR A 98 -17.43 -35.78 17.88
CA TYR A 98 -18.31 -35.56 19.03
C TYR A 98 -18.81 -34.11 19.10
N TRP A 99 -17.92 -33.15 19.02
CA TRP A 99 -18.25 -31.73 19.08
C TRP A 99 -19.05 -31.26 17.86
N ALA A 100 -18.71 -31.74 16.67
CA ALA A 100 -19.50 -31.48 15.45
C ALA A 100 -20.92 -32.04 15.58
N HIS A 101 -21.07 -33.21 16.20
CA HIS A 101 -22.37 -33.84 16.42
C HIS A 101 -23.20 -33.10 17.48
N LEU A 102 -22.55 -32.57 18.50
CA LEU A 102 -23.17 -31.71 19.51
C LEU A 102 -23.75 -30.44 18.86
N ARG A 103 -22.98 -29.73 18.04
CA ARG A 103 -23.45 -28.58 17.24
C ARG A 103 -24.68 -28.93 16.40
N ALA A 104 -24.68 -30.08 15.76
CA ALA A 104 -25.76 -30.54 14.89
C ALA A 104 -27.00 -30.94 15.62
N SER A 105 -26.91 -31.27 16.92
CA SER A 105 -28.05 -31.75 17.71
C SER A 105 -29.02 -30.63 18.08
N LYS A 106 -30.26 -31.01 18.39
CA LYS A 106 -31.29 -30.09 18.94
C LYS A 106 -31.13 -30.02 20.46
N PRO A 107 -31.46 -28.88 21.09
CA PRO A 107 -31.56 -28.79 22.53
C PRO A 107 -32.44 -29.91 23.11
N LEU A 108 -32.00 -30.48 24.21
CA LEU A 108 -32.72 -31.52 24.93
C LEU A 108 -33.87 -30.91 25.75
N GLY A 109 -34.92 -31.67 25.98
CA GLY A 109 -36.02 -31.25 26.85
C GLY A 109 -35.60 -31.05 28.29
N THR A 110 -34.60 -31.80 28.75
CA THR A 110 -33.89 -31.58 30.04
C THR A 110 -32.46 -31.24 29.70
N ASP A 111 -31.98 -30.09 30.15
CA ASP A 111 -30.64 -29.65 29.89
C ASP A 111 -29.62 -30.53 30.64
N ASP A 112 -28.65 -31.03 29.92
CA ASP A 112 -27.53 -31.80 30.43
C ASP A 112 -26.25 -30.95 30.63
N GLY A 113 -26.40 -29.62 30.57
CA GLY A 113 -25.30 -28.65 30.67
C GLY A 113 -24.73 -28.25 29.31
N TYR A 114 -25.21 -28.84 28.18
CA TYR A 114 -24.70 -28.56 26.82
C TYR A 114 -25.77 -28.02 25.86
N ASN A 115 -26.96 -27.66 26.34
CA ASN A 115 -28.02 -27.16 25.44
C ASN A 115 -27.60 -25.85 24.75
N PHE A 116 -26.79 -25.03 25.37
CA PHE A 116 -26.27 -23.80 24.77
C PHE A 116 -25.34 -24.05 23.56
N LEU A 117 -24.77 -25.25 23.42
CA LEU A 117 -23.95 -25.68 22.28
C LEU A 117 -24.79 -26.39 21.18
N ARG A 118 -26.04 -26.69 21.44
CA ARG A 118 -26.88 -27.42 20.48
C ARG A 118 -27.62 -26.47 19.54
N MET A 119 -27.01 -26.25 18.36
CA MET A 119 -27.51 -25.30 17.37
C MET A 119 -28.48 -25.87 16.34
N ASN A 120 -28.68 -27.17 16.29
CA ASN A 120 -29.35 -27.86 15.18
C ASN A 120 -28.72 -27.49 13.80
N HIS A 121 -27.38 -27.31 13.78
CA HIS A 121 -26.60 -26.86 12.62
C HIS A 121 -25.58 -27.94 12.20
N PRO A 122 -25.94 -28.86 11.27
CA PRO A 122 -25.08 -29.99 10.90
C PRO A 122 -23.87 -29.58 10.05
N ALA A 123 -23.95 -28.49 9.28
CA ALA A 123 -22.86 -28.02 8.45
C ALA A 123 -21.77 -27.37 9.32
N PRO A 124 -20.49 -27.49 8.91
CA PRO A 124 -19.42 -26.68 9.50
C PRO A 124 -19.71 -25.17 9.36
N VAL A 125 -19.41 -24.41 10.39
CA VAL A 125 -19.50 -22.94 10.37
C VAL A 125 -18.34 -22.33 9.60
N GLY A 126 -17.14 -22.92 9.70
CA GLY A 126 -15.96 -22.51 8.95
C GLY A 126 -15.25 -21.28 9.51
N ILE A 127 -15.18 -21.17 10.83
CA ILE A 127 -14.43 -20.08 11.50
C ILE A 127 -12.95 -20.24 11.19
N LYS A 128 -12.34 -19.18 10.67
CA LYS A 128 -10.95 -19.21 10.19
C LYS A 128 -9.95 -18.58 11.14
N TYR A 129 -10.31 -17.54 11.86
CA TYR A 129 -9.38 -16.73 12.63
C TYR A 129 -9.57 -16.93 14.12
N TRP A 130 -8.46 -17.20 14.81
CA TRP A 130 -8.45 -17.56 16.22
C TRP A 130 -7.33 -16.83 16.95
N GLU A 131 -7.64 -16.21 18.07
CA GLU A 131 -6.73 -15.55 18.97
C GLU A 131 -6.51 -16.40 20.22
N ILE A 132 -5.30 -16.37 20.76
CA ILE A 132 -4.97 -17.09 21.99
C ILE A 132 -4.86 -16.10 23.14
N GLY A 133 -5.84 -16.15 24.04
CA GLY A 133 -5.99 -15.21 25.16
C GLY A 133 -6.50 -13.86 24.75
N ASN A 134 -6.48 -12.89 25.66
CA ASN A 134 -6.74 -11.48 25.44
C ASN A 134 -5.72 -10.64 26.24
N GLU A 135 -5.01 -9.71 25.60
CA GLU A 135 -4.03 -8.80 26.22
C GLU A 135 -3.08 -9.45 27.26
N PRO A 136 -2.40 -10.56 26.94
CA PRO A 136 -1.55 -11.30 27.90
C PRO A 136 -0.37 -10.49 28.45
N TYR A 137 -0.12 -9.32 27.90
CA TYR A 137 0.83 -8.31 28.37
C TYR A 137 0.22 -7.37 29.43
N GLY A 138 -1.08 -7.39 29.63
CA GLY A 138 -1.80 -6.52 30.56
C GLY A 138 -1.34 -6.61 31.99
N ASN A 139 -1.75 -5.68 32.85
CA ASN A 139 -1.26 -5.54 34.19
C ASN A 139 -2.27 -5.83 35.29
N GLY A 140 -3.39 -6.40 34.96
CA GLY A 140 -4.36 -6.83 35.93
C GLY A 140 -5.20 -5.75 36.55
N TYR A 141 -5.27 -4.56 36.00
CA TYR A 141 -5.98 -3.49 36.65
C TYR A 141 -6.79 -2.62 35.66
N TYR A 142 -7.96 -3.11 35.33
CA TYR A 142 -9.03 -2.25 34.82
C TYR A 142 -10.14 -2.16 35.89
N GLY A 143 -10.07 -1.13 36.70
CA GLY A 143 -11.22 -0.55 37.38
C GLY A 143 -11.93 -1.25 38.48
N GLY A 144 -11.36 -2.24 39.16
CA GLY A 144 -11.99 -2.67 40.41
C GLY A 144 -12.12 -4.14 40.74
N GLY A 145 -11.36 -4.98 40.14
CA GLY A 145 -11.07 -6.27 40.78
C GLY A 145 -11.88 -7.47 40.35
N ASN A 146 -12.46 -7.50 39.17
CA ASN A 146 -13.01 -8.71 38.56
C ASN A 146 -12.65 -8.70 37.07
N ASP A 147 -11.77 -9.54 36.65
CA ASP A 147 -10.79 -9.10 35.74
C ASP A 147 -10.61 -10.09 34.65
N TRP A 148 -10.42 -9.59 33.55
CA TRP A 148 -10.11 -10.05 32.23
C TRP A 148 -8.94 -11.04 32.23
N GLU A 149 -8.94 -11.85 31.20
CA GLU A 149 -7.99 -12.88 30.89
C GLU A 149 -6.55 -12.49 31.06
N ASN A 150 -5.91 -12.33 32.01
CA ASN A 150 -4.49 -12.15 32.18
C ASN A 150 -3.99 -11.05 33.02
N ASP A 151 -4.86 -10.50 33.65
CA ASP A 151 -4.58 -9.51 34.60
C ASP A 151 -3.66 -9.94 35.75
N TYR A 152 -2.92 -10.96 35.51
CA TYR A 152 -2.20 -11.69 36.52
C TYR A 152 -0.79 -11.33 36.71
N ALA A 153 -0.25 -10.74 35.71
CA ALA A 153 1.15 -10.44 35.77
C ALA A 153 1.45 -9.42 36.85
N LEU A 154 0.43 -8.69 37.35
CA LEU A 154 0.74 -7.47 38.04
C LEU A 154 -0.22 -7.14 39.17
N ALA A 155 0.11 -7.63 40.33
CA ALA A 155 -0.36 -6.96 41.51
C ALA A 155 0.27 -5.56 41.60
N TYR A 156 -0.53 -4.53 41.58
CA TYR A 156 -0.13 -3.19 42.02
C TYR A 156 0.26 -3.22 43.50
N PRO A 157 1.37 -2.58 43.94
CA PRO A 157 2.17 -1.60 43.22
C PRO A 157 3.37 -2.20 42.49
N TYR A 158 3.70 -1.64 41.38
CA TYR A 158 4.76 -2.00 40.42
C TYR A 158 6.15 -2.26 41.02
N THR A 159 6.37 -1.90 42.25
CA THR A 159 7.69 -1.96 42.91
C THR A 159 7.93 -3.26 43.69
N THR A 160 6.92 -4.13 43.90
CA THR A 160 7.02 -5.21 44.86
C THR A 160 6.98 -6.62 44.26
N TYR A 161 6.57 -6.77 43.01
CA TYR A 161 6.51 -8.07 42.35
C TYR A 161 7.23 -8.04 41.00
N PRO A 162 8.32 -8.78 40.88
CA PRO A 162 8.98 -8.93 39.57
C PRO A 162 8.08 -9.76 38.67
N ARG A 163 7.52 -9.10 37.67
CA ARG A 163 6.62 -9.64 36.65
C ARG A 163 7.14 -10.89 35.96
N TYR A 164 8.45 -11.06 35.95
CA TYR A 164 9.15 -12.12 35.22
C TYR A 164 9.69 -13.25 36.12
N THR A 165 9.51 -13.19 37.42
CA THR A 165 9.91 -14.29 38.27
C THR A 165 8.90 -15.42 38.30
N ASN A 166 7.66 -15.19 37.88
CA ASN A 166 6.73 -16.28 37.64
C ASN A 166 6.94 -16.80 36.20
N ALA A 167 7.60 -17.93 36.09
CA ALA A 167 7.90 -18.58 34.83
C ALA A 167 6.63 -18.88 33.97
N LEU A 168 5.46 -18.97 34.60
CA LEU A 168 4.18 -19.28 33.94
C LEU A 168 3.57 -18.06 33.24
N LEU A 169 3.97 -16.84 33.61
CA LEU A 169 3.40 -15.58 33.09
C LEU A 169 4.38 -14.79 32.23
N SER A 170 5.53 -15.36 31.90
CA SER A 170 6.52 -14.71 31.06
C SER A 170 6.07 -14.68 29.62
N PRO A 171 6.53 -13.71 28.80
CA PRO A 171 6.27 -13.69 27.35
C PRO A 171 6.71 -14.98 26.66
N ALA A 172 7.79 -15.60 27.13
CA ALA A 172 8.24 -16.90 26.63
C ALA A 172 7.24 -18.03 26.96
N ALA A 173 6.66 -18.02 28.15
CA ALA A 173 5.63 -19.02 28.55
C ALA A 173 4.36 -18.83 27.70
N TYR A 174 3.91 -17.60 27.52
CA TYR A 174 2.80 -17.29 26.61
C TYR A 174 3.09 -17.78 25.19
N GLY A 175 4.26 -17.46 24.63
CA GLY A 175 4.64 -17.92 23.30
C GLY A 175 4.68 -19.46 23.18
N GLN A 176 5.14 -20.17 24.21
CA GLN A 176 5.09 -21.64 24.27
C GLN A 176 3.64 -22.16 24.29
N ALA A 177 2.76 -21.50 25.05
CA ALA A 177 1.34 -21.82 25.08
C ALA A 177 0.71 -21.60 23.69
N VAL A 178 0.91 -20.45 23.05
CA VAL A 178 0.43 -20.16 21.68
C VAL A 178 0.84 -21.27 20.70
N LYS A 179 2.10 -21.71 20.78
CA LYS A 179 2.57 -22.84 19.97
C LYS A 179 1.79 -24.11 20.24
N ALA A 180 1.56 -24.46 21.50
CA ALA A 180 0.83 -25.68 21.88
C ALA A 180 -0.63 -25.61 21.41
N PHE A 181 -1.30 -24.48 21.61
CA PHE A 181 -2.66 -24.22 21.15
C PHE A 181 -2.74 -24.32 19.62
N SER A 182 -1.88 -23.61 18.90
CA SER A 182 -1.88 -23.66 17.44
C SER A 182 -1.70 -25.06 16.90
N VAL A 183 -0.80 -25.86 17.48
CA VAL A 183 -0.59 -27.25 17.07
C VAL A 183 -1.85 -28.10 17.29
N ALA A 184 -2.47 -27.99 18.46
CA ALA A 184 -3.68 -28.75 18.79
C ALA A 184 -4.86 -28.34 17.91
N MET A 185 -5.09 -27.05 17.72
CA MET A 185 -6.17 -26.50 16.90
C MET A 185 -6.01 -26.85 15.42
N LYS A 186 -4.80 -26.70 14.86
CA LYS A 186 -4.50 -27.03 13.46
C LYS A 186 -4.48 -28.54 13.19
N ALA A 187 -4.37 -29.37 14.20
CA ALA A 187 -4.58 -30.82 14.06
C ALA A 187 -6.03 -31.17 13.74
N ILE A 188 -6.98 -30.32 14.12
CA ILE A 188 -8.41 -30.46 13.80
C ILE A 188 -8.72 -29.86 12.43
N ASP A 189 -8.31 -28.62 12.19
CA ASP A 189 -8.47 -27.94 10.92
C ASP A 189 -7.18 -27.19 10.52
N PRO A 190 -6.37 -27.75 9.62
CA PRO A 190 -5.10 -27.14 9.22
C PRO A 190 -5.26 -25.85 8.41
N THR A 191 -6.49 -25.47 8.04
CA THR A 191 -6.77 -24.27 7.26
C THR A 191 -7.05 -23.04 8.09
N ILE A 192 -7.17 -23.18 9.43
CA ILE A 192 -7.37 -22.04 10.33
C ILE A 192 -6.13 -21.17 10.42
N LYS A 193 -6.34 -19.95 10.86
CA LYS A 193 -5.33 -18.95 11.14
C LYS A 193 -5.30 -18.66 12.63
N VAL A 194 -4.12 -18.72 13.22
CA VAL A 194 -3.91 -18.53 14.67
C VAL A 194 -3.02 -17.33 14.90
N GLY A 195 -3.45 -16.43 15.79
CA GLY A 195 -2.76 -15.22 16.16
C GLY A 195 -2.16 -15.24 17.55
N ALA A 196 -1.06 -14.50 17.71
CA ALA A 196 -0.42 -14.21 18.98
C ALA A 196 -0.41 -12.71 19.25
N TYR A 197 -0.69 -12.34 20.50
CA TYR A 197 -0.66 -10.93 20.92
C TYR A 197 0.76 -10.38 20.92
N SER A 198 0.87 -9.14 20.45
CA SER A 198 2.05 -8.29 20.56
C SER A 198 1.77 -7.13 21.49
N SER A 199 2.77 -6.71 22.27
CA SER A 199 2.73 -5.38 22.84
C SER A 199 3.11 -4.36 21.75
N THR A 200 2.59 -3.15 21.86
CA THR A 200 2.70 -2.14 20.80
C THR A 200 4.04 -1.41 20.80
N PRO A 201 4.90 -1.51 19.75
CA PRO A 201 6.06 -0.63 19.62
C PRO A 201 5.63 0.84 19.36
N PRO A 202 6.49 1.85 19.58
CA PRO A 202 7.87 1.77 20.07
C PRO A 202 7.97 1.81 21.60
N GLY A 203 6.91 1.76 22.29
CA GLY A 203 6.89 1.87 23.74
C GLY A 203 6.73 0.54 24.42
N ASP A 204 6.87 -0.59 23.69
CA ASP A 204 6.68 -1.96 24.19
C ASP A 204 6.49 -1.97 25.71
N TYR A 205 5.26 -1.79 26.11
CA TYR A 205 4.88 -1.34 27.46
C TYR A 205 5.79 -1.93 28.53
N SER A 206 6.58 -1.10 29.18
CA SER A 206 7.22 -1.24 30.49
C SER A 206 7.60 -2.66 30.99
N TRP A 207 7.44 -3.68 30.16
CA TRP A 207 7.81 -5.07 30.42
C TRP A 207 9.32 -5.25 30.43
N ASP A 208 10.03 -4.28 29.89
CA ASP A 208 11.46 -4.15 30.01
C ASP A 208 11.92 -3.78 31.42
N TYR A 209 10.99 -3.46 32.33
CA TYR A 209 11.31 -3.06 33.66
C TYR A 209 11.27 -4.26 34.62
N ILE A 210 12.41 -4.91 34.81
CA ILE A 210 12.62 -5.78 35.99
C ILE A 210 13.21 -4.91 37.08
N ASN A 211 12.52 -4.79 38.23
CA ASN A 211 12.96 -3.97 39.35
C ASN A 211 13.24 -2.49 39.01
N GLY A 212 12.50 -1.91 38.10
CA GLY A 212 12.68 -0.51 37.70
C GLY A 212 13.87 -0.26 36.76
N VAL A 213 14.46 -1.30 36.21
CA VAL A 213 15.57 -1.21 35.26
C VAL A 213 15.11 -1.77 33.91
N ASN A 214 15.18 -0.96 32.88
CA ASN A 214 14.98 -1.42 31.50
C ASN A 214 16.14 -2.37 31.15
N ASN A 215 15.81 -3.61 30.81
CA ASN A 215 16.81 -4.66 30.50
C ASN A 215 16.90 -4.96 28.99
N GLY A 216 16.19 -4.22 28.16
CA GLY A 216 16.17 -4.38 26.71
C GLY A 216 15.48 -5.66 26.22
N GLN A 217 14.63 -6.27 27.05
CA GLN A 217 13.90 -7.49 26.70
C GLN A 217 12.45 -7.15 26.38
N HIS A 218 12.16 -6.97 25.11
CA HIS A 218 10.83 -6.67 24.62
C HIS A 218 9.88 -7.87 24.69
N TRP A 219 8.59 -7.64 24.95
CA TRP A 219 7.56 -8.68 25.03
C TRP A 219 7.45 -9.47 23.72
N THR A 220 7.16 -8.77 22.63
CA THR A 220 6.84 -9.38 21.33
C THR A 220 7.97 -10.26 20.79
N PRO A 221 9.25 -9.84 20.77
CA PRO A 221 10.35 -10.69 20.37
C PRO A 221 10.44 -12.00 21.13
N GLN A 222 10.19 -11.98 22.44
CA GLN A 222 10.24 -13.18 23.28
C GLN A 222 9.08 -14.14 22.98
N VAL A 223 7.88 -13.61 22.72
CA VAL A 223 6.72 -14.39 22.27
C VAL A 223 7.01 -15.04 20.93
N LEU A 224 7.41 -14.23 19.93
CA LEU A 224 7.66 -14.70 18.58
C LEU A 224 8.82 -15.70 18.49
N ALA A 225 9.83 -15.58 19.35
CA ALA A 225 10.92 -16.56 19.43
C ALA A 225 10.41 -17.97 19.78
N GLN A 226 9.27 -18.09 20.46
CA GLN A 226 8.67 -19.38 20.83
C GLN A 226 7.66 -19.87 19.79
N CYS A 227 6.81 -18.99 19.27
CA CYS A 227 5.65 -19.37 18.44
C CYS A 227 5.71 -18.89 16.98
N GLY A 228 6.70 -18.12 16.56
CA GLY A 228 6.73 -17.51 15.23
C GLY A 228 6.64 -18.47 14.04
N SER A 229 6.95 -19.78 14.25
CA SER A 229 6.75 -20.83 13.24
C SER A 229 5.33 -21.41 13.20
N ASN A 230 4.46 -21.05 14.14
CA ASN A 230 3.17 -21.67 14.37
C ASN A 230 1.99 -20.69 14.21
N ILE A 231 2.27 -19.40 14.14
CA ILE A 231 1.25 -18.34 13.99
C ILE A 231 1.09 -17.92 12.54
N ASP A 232 -0.05 -17.34 12.25
CA ASP A 232 -0.40 -16.77 10.94
C ASP A 232 -0.55 -15.26 11.00
N PHE A 233 -0.73 -14.69 12.20
CA PHE A 233 -0.81 -13.24 12.38
C PHE A 233 -0.38 -12.83 13.79
N VAL A 234 0.00 -11.56 13.90
CA VAL A 234 0.32 -10.86 15.14
C VAL A 234 -0.83 -9.93 15.47
N ILE A 235 -1.28 -9.94 16.71
CA ILE A 235 -2.43 -9.19 17.20
C ILE A 235 -1.96 -7.89 17.84
N VAL A 236 -2.63 -6.80 17.49
CA VAL A 236 -2.39 -5.46 18.01
C VAL A 236 -3.68 -4.91 18.62
N HIS A 237 -3.58 -4.39 19.85
CA HIS A 237 -4.55 -3.49 20.45
C HIS A 237 -3.93 -2.11 20.58
N TRP A 238 -4.62 -1.07 20.16
CA TRP A 238 -4.05 0.27 20.11
C TRP A 238 -5.02 1.35 20.59
N TYR A 239 -4.69 1.96 21.72
CA TYR A 239 -5.43 3.05 22.35
C TYR A 239 -4.47 4.23 22.58
N PRO A 240 -4.36 5.18 21.65
CA PRO A 240 -3.27 6.16 21.62
C PRO A 240 -3.40 7.31 22.61
N SER A 241 -4.57 7.51 23.20
CA SER A 241 -4.82 8.73 23.99
C SER A 241 -4.62 8.53 25.49
N SER A 242 -4.25 9.64 26.15
CA SER A 242 -4.31 9.79 27.61
C SER A 242 -5.46 10.76 27.99
N SER A 243 -5.79 10.83 29.28
CA SER A 243 -6.82 11.76 29.81
C SER A 243 -6.53 13.23 29.56
N ASP A 244 -5.30 13.58 29.20
CA ASP A 244 -4.82 14.94 28.98
C ASP A 244 -4.75 15.33 27.50
N ASP A 245 -4.95 14.38 26.59
CA ASP A 245 -4.88 14.61 25.14
C ASP A 245 -6.08 15.39 24.62
N THR A 246 -5.83 16.25 23.66
CA THR A 246 -6.88 16.94 22.90
C THR A 246 -7.26 16.16 21.64
N GLY A 247 -8.37 16.53 21.00
CA GLY A 247 -8.75 15.92 19.71
C GLY A 247 -7.67 16.08 18.62
N ALA A 248 -6.92 17.18 18.63
CA ALA A 248 -5.82 17.38 17.69
C ALA A 248 -4.63 16.45 17.99
N ASP A 249 -4.33 16.23 19.27
CA ASP A 249 -3.27 15.30 19.69
C ASP A 249 -3.63 13.87 19.29
N LEU A 250 -4.90 13.49 19.50
CA LEU A 250 -5.40 12.17 19.11
C LEU A 250 -5.24 11.90 17.61
N LEU A 251 -5.70 12.84 16.77
CA LEU A 251 -5.57 12.70 15.31
C LEU A 251 -4.11 12.67 14.86
N ALA A 252 -3.26 13.52 15.41
CA ALA A 252 -1.84 13.56 15.08
C ALA A 252 -1.11 12.24 15.38
N GLN A 253 -1.58 11.46 16.34
CA GLN A 253 -0.98 10.17 16.70
C GLN A 253 -1.18 9.10 15.64
N VAL A 254 -2.26 9.13 14.86
CA VAL A 254 -2.50 8.15 13.80
C VAL A 254 -1.35 8.18 12.79
N GLY A 255 -1.06 9.35 12.26
CA GLY A 255 -0.01 9.53 11.24
C GLY A 255 1.41 9.41 11.76
N SER A 256 1.65 9.66 13.04
CA SER A 256 2.98 9.59 13.63
C SER A 256 3.30 8.23 14.25
N THR A 257 2.33 7.57 14.86
CA THR A 257 2.56 6.36 15.68
C THR A 257 2.38 5.08 14.88
N ILE A 258 1.31 4.93 14.08
CA ILE A 258 1.08 3.67 13.34
C ILE A 258 2.24 3.33 12.40
N PRO A 259 2.77 4.25 11.57
CA PRO A 259 3.92 3.94 10.73
C PRO A 259 5.16 3.50 11.50
N VAL A 260 5.41 4.13 12.66
CA VAL A 260 6.54 3.80 13.53
C VAL A 260 6.35 2.44 14.19
N MET A 261 5.14 2.15 14.64
CA MET A 261 4.77 0.88 15.25
C MET A 261 5.03 -0.30 14.29
N ILE A 262 4.72 -0.12 13.01
CA ILE A 262 4.89 -1.17 12.01
C ILE A 262 6.33 -1.25 11.52
N ASN A 263 6.89 -0.11 11.10
CA ASN A 263 8.17 -0.07 10.37
C ASN A 263 9.38 0.21 11.27
N GLY A 264 9.18 0.61 12.53
CA GLY A 264 10.28 1.06 13.40
C GLY A 264 10.74 2.50 13.12
N THR A 265 11.83 2.91 13.78
CA THR A 265 12.39 4.27 13.69
C THR A 265 13.84 4.29 13.26
N GLY A 266 14.22 5.28 12.46
CA GLY A 266 15.60 5.50 12.03
C GLY A 266 15.99 4.70 10.78
N PRO A 267 17.30 4.62 10.48
CA PRO A 267 17.79 3.91 9.31
C PRO A 267 17.76 2.38 9.53
N TYR A 268 17.26 1.66 8.53
CA TYR A 268 17.29 0.18 8.50
C TYR A 268 18.76 -0.35 8.41
N PRO A 269 19.11 -1.48 9.07
CA PRO A 269 18.26 -2.33 9.90
C PRO A 269 17.99 -1.74 11.29
N HIS A 270 16.72 -1.83 11.74
CA HIS A 270 16.34 -1.39 13.07
C HIS A 270 16.67 -2.47 14.11
N THR A 271 17.02 -2.06 15.32
CA THR A 271 17.36 -2.97 16.41
C THR A 271 16.88 -2.42 17.76
N GLY A 272 16.51 -3.31 18.66
CA GLY A 272 16.05 -2.96 20.00
C GLY A 272 14.82 -2.05 20.00
N ALA A 273 14.85 -0.96 20.73
CA ALA A 273 13.75 -0.02 20.87
C ALA A 273 13.35 0.73 19.58
N ASN A 274 14.16 0.63 18.52
CA ASN A 274 13.88 1.24 17.23
C ASN A 274 13.14 0.28 16.28
N SER A 275 12.97 -0.98 16.66
CA SER A 275 12.31 -1.99 15.83
C SER A 275 10.80 -1.78 15.80
N GLY A 276 10.19 -2.04 14.64
CA GLY A 276 8.76 -2.16 14.46
C GLY A 276 8.30 -3.62 14.43
N LEU A 277 7.00 -3.80 14.26
CA LEU A 277 6.40 -5.15 14.15
C LEU A 277 6.95 -5.94 12.96
N GLU A 278 7.17 -5.29 11.82
CA GLU A 278 7.74 -5.95 10.63
C GLU A 278 9.17 -6.46 10.87
N ASP A 279 9.97 -5.71 11.61
CA ASP A 279 11.32 -6.17 11.99
C ASP A 279 11.25 -7.43 12.86
N TRP A 280 10.36 -7.45 13.83
CA TRP A 280 10.21 -8.60 14.72
C TRP A 280 9.63 -9.81 13.99
N ILE A 281 8.61 -9.62 13.15
CA ILE A 281 8.07 -10.70 12.30
C ILE A 281 9.19 -11.25 11.40
N THR A 282 9.98 -10.38 10.78
CA THR A 282 11.09 -10.78 9.91
C THR A 282 12.17 -11.57 10.66
N ASN A 283 12.49 -11.15 11.87
CA ASN A 283 13.59 -11.75 12.65
C ASN A 283 13.22 -13.06 13.34
N TYR A 284 11.95 -13.24 13.72
CA TYR A 284 11.52 -14.36 14.56
C TYR A 284 10.56 -15.34 13.88
N CYS A 285 9.99 -14.99 12.72
CA CYS A 285 9.10 -15.88 11.98
C CYS A 285 9.84 -16.46 10.76
N PRO A 286 9.92 -17.78 10.59
CA PRO A 286 10.65 -18.40 9.48
C PRO A 286 10.13 -18.03 8.09
N ASN A 287 8.83 -17.71 7.97
CA ASN A 287 8.16 -17.29 6.75
C ASN A 287 7.42 -15.96 6.99
N PRO A 288 8.15 -14.85 7.15
CA PRO A 288 7.57 -13.57 7.57
C PRO A 288 6.50 -13.05 6.60
N GLY A 289 6.62 -13.29 5.30
CA GLY A 289 5.61 -12.90 4.32
C GLY A 289 4.25 -13.61 4.45
N ASN A 290 4.15 -14.66 5.28
CA ASN A 290 2.91 -15.36 5.58
C ASN A 290 2.29 -14.91 6.90
N VAL A 291 2.98 -14.09 7.68
CA VAL A 291 2.48 -13.57 8.95
C VAL A 291 1.95 -12.16 8.74
N GLN A 292 0.67 -12.00 9.01
CA GLN A 292 -0.03 -10.73 8.84
C GLN A 292 -0.17 -10.00 10.18
N ILE A 293 -0.64 -8.76 10.16
CA ILE A 293 -0.99 -7.99 11.35
C ILE A 293 -2.52 -7.94 11.44
N ALA A 294 -3.07 -8.19 12.62
CA ALA A 294 -4.46 -8.00 12.92
C ALA A 294 -4.60 -6.96 14.04
N VAL A 295 -5.34 -5.90 13.78
CA VAL A 295 -5.74 -4.93 14.80
C VAL A 295 -7.12 -5.34 15.27
N THR A 296 -7.22 -6.02 16.38
CA THR A 296 -8.50 -6.57 16.83
C THR A 296 -9.18 -5.70 17.87
N GLU A 297 -8.46 -4.71 18.38
CA GLU A 297 -9.02 -3.62 19.17
C GLU A 297 -8.29 -2.30 18.89
N PHE A 298 -9.04 -1.22 18.71
CA PHE A 298 -8.52 0.14 18.79
C PHE A 298 -9.65 1.10 19.20
N GLY A 299 -9.28 2.26 19.67
CA GLY A 299 -10.24 3.30 20.04
C GLY A 299 -9.55 4.59 20.48
N ALA A 300 -10.34 5.64 20.67
CA ALA A 300 -9.85 6.93 21.12
C ALA A 300 -9.31 6.91 22.58
N GLY A 301 -9.52 5.83 23.31
CA GLY A 301 -9.12 5.71 24.71
C GLY A 301 -9.85 6.72 25.61
N SER A 302 -9.15 7.22 26.64
CA SER A 302 -9.71 8.16 27.62
C SER A 302 -9.44 9.63 27.31
N ALA A 303 -9.30 10.02 26.05
CA ALA A 303 -9.01 11.40 25.67
C ALA A 303 -10.05 12.38 26.25
N SER A 304 -9.59 13.43 26.90
CA SER A 304 -10.45 14.50 27.38
C SER A 304 -10.78 15.43 26.21
N LEU A 305 -11.85 15.14 25.50
CA LEU A 305 -12.30 15.93 24.35
C LEU A 305 -13.22 17.11 24.76
N ALA A 306 -12.92 17.73 25.89
CA ALA A 306 -13.74 18.78 26.50
C ALA A 306 -13.87 20.10 25.73
N ASN A 307 -13.17 20.25 24.60
CA ASN A 307 -13.18 21.45 23.79
C ASN A 307 -14.27 21.42 22.72
N ASN A 308 -14.90 22.56 22.45
CA ASN A 308 -15.92 22.68 21.41
C ASN A 308 -15.40 23.49 20.22
N ILE A 309 -15.86 23.18 19.02
CA ILE A 309 -15.75 24.07 17.86
C ILE A 309 -17.01 24.95 17.83
N GLY A 310 -16.91 26.09 18.44
CA GLY A 310 -18.10 26.93 18.65
C GLY A 310 -19.11 26.28 19.60
N THR A 311 -20.26 25.84 19.08
CA THR A 311 -21.28 25.09 19.83
C THR A 311 -21.28 23.59 19.56
N ILE A 312 -20.37 23.11 18.72
CA ILE A 312 -20.29 21.69 18.31
C ILE A 312 -19.34 20.97 19.26
N PRO A 313 -19.75 19.86 19.89
CA PRO A 313 -18.83 19.01 20.60
C PRO A 313 -17.75 18.51 19.65
N ILE A 314 -16.49 18.56 20.05
CA ILE A 314 -15.38 18.07 19.22
C ILE A 314 -15.42 16.54 19.12
N LEU A 315 -15.93 15.89 20.15
CA LEU A 315 -15.91 14.43 20.27
C LEU A 315 -16.39 13.74 18.99
N GLY A 316 -17.60 13.99 18.55
CA GLY A 316 -18.18 13.31 17.40
C GLY A 316 -17.41 13.49 16.07
N PRO A 317 -17.09 14.72 15.63
CA PRO A 317 -16.28 14.93 14.43
C PRO A 317 -14.88 14.31 14.53
N VAL A 318 -14.19 14.47 15.67
CA VAL A 318 -12.84 13.91 15.89
C VAL A 318 -12.87 12.41 15.87
N GLU A 319 -13.83 11.78 16.53
CA GLU A 319 -14.00 10.33 16.57
C GLU A 319 -14.22 9.76 15.17
N ALA A 320 -15.08 10.38 14.37
CA ALA A 320 -15.28 9.95 12.99
C ALA A 320 -14.01 10.04 12.14
N LEU A 321 -13.25 11.14 12.26
CA LEU A 321 -12.01 11.33 11.53
C LEU A 321 -10.93 10.36 12.02
N PHE A 322 -10.77 10.21 13.33
CA PHE A 322 -9.84 9.30 13.95
C PHE A 322 -10.08 7.87 13.48
N TRP A 323 -11.34 7.43 13.53
CA TRP A 323 -11.71 6.09 13.11
C TRP A 323 -11.42 5.84 11.62
N ALA A 324 -11.79 6.80 10.75
CA ALA A 324 -11.54 6.69 9.31
C ALA A 324 -10.04 6.68 8.97
N ASP A 325 -9.25 7.53 9.65
CA ASP A 325 -7.80 7.57 9.45
C ASP A 325 -7.11 6.31 9.99
N CYS A 326 -7.48 5.83 11.17
CA CYS A 326 -6.98 4.57 11.72
C CYS A 326 -7.21 3.41 10.76
N MET A 327 -8.47 3.16 10.39
CA MET A 327 -8.83 2.05 9.51
C MET A 327 -8.09 2.13 8.18
N SER A 328 -8.13 3.29 7.51
CA SER A 328 -7.48 3.45 6.20
C SER A 328 -5.96 3.36 6.30
N THR A 329 -5.37 3.82 7.39
CA THR A 329 -3.92 3.73 7.63
C THR A 329 -3.52 2.29 7.88
N TRP A 330 -4.22 1.54 8.73
CA TRP A 330 -3.94 0.12 8.97
C TRP A 330 -4.09 -0.72 7.69
N LEU A 331 -5.15 -0.49 6.90
CA LEU A 331 -5.39 -1.20 5.64
C LEU A 331 -4.32 -0.92 4.57
N ASN A 332 -3.59 0.19 4.66
CA ASN A 332 -2.47 0.49 3.77
C ASN A 332 -1.18 -0.27 4.12
N TYR A 333 -1.17 -1.02 5.22
CA TYR A 333 -0.12 -1.94 5.64
C TYR A 333 -0.60 -3.40 5.48
N PRO A 334 0.23 -4.41 5.77
CA PRO A 334 -0.18 -5.81 5.70
C PRO A 334 -1.15 -6.23 6.82
N ALA A 335 -1.99 -5.32 7.28
CA ALA A 335 -3.05 -5.60 8.24
C ALA A 335 -4.27 -6.16 7.51
N PHE A 336 -4.77 -7.33 7.94
CA PHE A 336 -5.91 -8.00 7.31
C PHE A 336 -7.22 -7.85 8.07
N ALA A 337 -7.16 -7.55 9.36
CA ALA A 337 -8.31 -7.36 10.23
C ALA A 337 -8.17 -6.06 11.00
N ASN A 338 -9.29 -5.43 11.24
CA ASN A 338 -9.36 -4.19 11.98
C ASN A 338 -10.72 -4.12 12.67
N ALA A 339 -10.73 -3.98 13.98
CA ALA A 339 -11.94 -3.94 14.78
C ALA A 339 -11.89 -2.78 15.78
N ASP A 340 -12.99 -2.07 15.87
CA ASP A 340 -13.20 -1.05 16.91
C ASP A 340 -13.68 -1.74 18.18
N TRP A 341 -13.18 -1.30 19.34
CA TRP A 341 -13.73 -1.72 20.62
C TRP A 341 -15.10 -1.08 20.79
N LEU A 342 -16.11 -1.90 20.71
CA LEU A 342 -17.50 -1.47 20.87
C LEU A 342 -17.83 -1.32 22.35
N ASP A 343 -17.52 -0.16 22.90
CA ASP A 343 -18.02 0.17 24.22
C ASP A 343 -19.51 0.55 24.16
N TYR A 344 -20.24 0.28 25.23
CA TYR A 344 -21.71 0.39 25.29
C TYR A 344 -22.20 1.80 25.62
N ASP A 345 -21.31 2.79 25.65
CA ASP A 345 -21.72 4.16 25.95
C ASP A 345 -22.06 4.98 24.70
N SER A 346 -22.44 6.23 24.92
CA SER A 346 -23.06 7.08 23.90
C SER A 346 -22.17 7.33 22.68
N ASP A 347 -20.90 7.05 22.79
CA ASP A 347 -19.86 7.35 21.83
C ASP A 347 -19.56 6.16 20.92
N SER A 348 -20.00 4.97 21.32
CA SER A 348 -19.75 3.74 20.61
C SER A 348 -20.63 3.59 19.35
N PHE A 349 -20.17 2.73 18.46
CA PHE A 349 -20.90 2.30 17.26
C PHE A 349 -22.37 1.90 17.56
N LEU A 350 -22.62 1.23 18.70
CA LEU A 350 -23.94 0.78 19.09
C LEU A 350 -24.70 1.79 20.00
N GLY A 351 -24.00 2.62 20.76
CA GLY A 351 -24.59 3.57 21.69
C GLY A 351 -25.32 4.71 20.98
N SER A 352 -24.75 5.24 19.90
CA SER A 352 -25.39 6.27 19.07
C SER A 352 -26.33 5.72 18.00
N GLY A 353 -26.46 4.40 17.90
CA GLY A 353 -27.29 3.72 16.92
C GLY A 353 -26.83 3.90 15.48
N ALA A 354 -27.76 3.76 14.53
CA ALA A 354 -27.44 3.82 13.09
C ALA A 354 -26.93 5.19 12.58
N ASN A 355 -26.85 6.19 13.43
CA ASN A 355 -26.50 7.57 13.07
C ASN A 355 -25.25 8.07 13.81
N GLY A 356 -24.48 7.20 14.44
CA GLY A 356 -23.26 7.58 15.16
C GLY A 356 -22.12 8.05 14.25
N PRO A 357 -21.15 8.80 14.80
CA PRO A 357 -19.97 9.28 14.07
C PRO A 357 -19.21 8.15 13.36
N VAL A 358 -18.96 7.07 14.06
CA VAL A 358 -18.24 5.89 13.55
C VAL A 358 -19.00 5.21 12.41
N VAL A 359 -20.34 5.11 12.50
CA VAL A 359 -21.17 4.55 11.42
C VAL A 359 -21.00 5.33 10.12
N TYR A 360 -20.99 6.66 10.21
CA TYR A 360 -20.78 7.49 9.03
C TYR A 360 -19.32 7.44 8.52
N ALA A 361 -18.34 7.31 9.40
CA ALA A 361 -16.96 7.06 9.02
C ALA A 361 -16.82 5.74 8.25
N MET A 362 -17.49 4.66 8.70
CA MET A 362 -17.57 3.39 7.96
C MET A 362 -18.22 3.56 6.58
N GLN A 363 -19.30 4.35 6.49
CA GLN A 363 -19.92 4.64 5.19
C GLN A 363 -18.95 5.38 4.26
N MET A 364 -18.19 6.36 4.77
CA MET A 364 -17.17 7.04 4.00
C MET A 364 -16.09 6.08 3.49
N LEU A 365 -15.59 5.18 4.33
CA LEU A 365 -14.61 4.17 3.90
C LEU A 365 -15.19 3.16 2.89
N ARG A 366 -16.47 2.84 2.96
CA ARG A 366 -17.15 2.02 1.94
C ARG A 366 -17.21 2.71 0.58
N HIS A 367 -17.20 4.05 0.54
CA HIS A 367 -17.02 4.79 -0.70
C HIS A 367 -15.55 4.77 -1.17
N LEU A 368 -14.58 4.75 -0.25
CA LEU A 368 -13.16 4.67 -0.58
C LEU A 368 -12.79 3.32 -1.20
N CYS A 369 -13.13 2.23 -0.52
CA CYS A 369 -12.69 0.88 -0.89
C CYS A 369 -13.69 -0.23 -0.52
N ASN A 370 -13.50 -1.38 -1.16
CA ASN A 370 -14.17 -2.64 -0.86
C ASN A 370 -13.14 -3.77 -0.72
N PRO A 371 -13.52 -4.92 -0.17
CA PRO A 371 -12.63 -6.08 -0.12
C PRO A 371 -12.09 -6.42 -1.51
N GLY A 372 -10.77 -6.57 -1.61
CA GLY A 372 -10.05 -6.86 -2.84
C GLY A 372 -9.54 -5.64 -3.61
N ASP A 373 -9.92 -4.42 -3.22
CA ASP A 373 -9.32 -3.19 -3.75
C ASP A 373 -7.88 -3.02 -3.23
N ALA A 374 -7.04 -2.30 -3.97
CA ALA A 374 -5.62 -2.17 -3.67
C ALA A 374 -5.25 -0.75 -3.25
N PHE A 375 -4.72 -0.58 -2.04
CA PHE A 375 -4.11 0.68 -1.63
C PHE A 375 -2.87 0.97 -2.46
N VAL A 376 -2.70 2.23 -2.85
CA VAL A 376 -1.56 2.73 -3.60
C VAL A 376 -0.90 3.88 -2.88
N LYS A 377 0.37 4.12 -3.19
CA LYS A 377 1.14 5.17 -2.51
C LYS A 377 0.47 6.53 -2.65
N ALA A 378 0.16 7.14 -1.54
CA ALA A 378 -0.30 8.51 -1.42
C ALA A 378 0.56 9.25 -0.39
N THR A 379 0.81 10.54 -0.58
CA THR A 379 1.62 11.37 0.32
C THR A 379 1.06 12.77 0.39
N SER A 380 1.13 13.39 1.57
CA SER A 380 0.83 14.79 1.81
C SER A 380 2.12 15.53 2.17
N ASP A 381 2.22 16.80 1.82
CA ASP A 381 3.29 17.71 2.21
C ASP A 381 2.96 18.49 3.49
N THR A 382 1.78 18.29 4.06
CA THR A 382 1.29 18.92 5.30
C THR A 382 0.92 17.85 6.33
N SER A 383 1.31 18.06 7.58
CA SER A 383 1.03 17.13 8.69
C SER A 383 -0.45 17.03 9.04
N ASN A 384 -1.21 18.12 8.85
CA ASN A 384 -2.63 18.19 9.20
C ASN A 384 -3.57 17.77 8.04
N LEU A 385 -3.02 17.21 6.98
CA LEU A 385 -3.76 16.64 5.87
C LEU A 385 -3.37 15.18 5.70
N ARG A 386 -4.30 14.29 5.97
CA ARG A 386 -4.12 12.86 5.74
C ARG A 386 -4.65 12.50 4.35
N VAL A 387 -3.98 11.55 3.71
CA VAL A 387 -4.36 11.09 2.38
C VAL A 387 -4.17 9.59 2.25
N GLN A 388 -5.17 8.92 1.69
CA GLN A 388 -5.09 7.52 1.23
C GLN A 388 -5.62 7.44 -0.19
N ALA A 389 -5.10 6.51 -0.97
CA ALA A 389 -5.57 6.28 -2.32
C ALA A 389 -5.71 4.79 -2.61
N VAL A 390 -6.73 4.43 -3.38
CA VAL A 390 -7.12 3.05 -3.64
C VAL A 390 -7.47 2.86 -5.11
N VAL A 391 -6.83 1.89 -5.75
CA VAL A 391 -7.26 1.40 -7.07
C VAL A 391 -8.33 0.35 -6.84
N ARG A 392 -9.54 0.65 -7.27
CA ARG A 392 -10.73 -0.17 -7.05
C ARG A 392 -10.92 -1.18 -8.18
N GLN A 393 -11.47 -2.34 -7.84
CA GLN A 393 -11.80 -3.39 -8.83
C GLN A 393 -12.91 -2.97 -9.80
N ASP A 394 -13.73 -1.99 -9.43
CA ASP A 394 -14.78 -1.44 -10.27
C ASP A 394 -14.27 -0.44 -11.33
N GLY A 395 -12.97 -0.26 -11.44
CA GLY A 395 -12.33 0.64 -12.40
C GLY A 395 -12.29 2.11 -11.97
N ASN A 396 -12.50 2.40 -10.69
CA ASN A 396 -12.38 3.74 -10.13
C ASN A 396 -11.09 3.92 -9.31
N LEU A 397 -10.64 5.15 -9.19
CA LEU A 397 -9.68 5.60 -8.18
C LEU A 397 -10.45 6.19 -7.00
N GLY A 398 -10.29 5.62 -5.81
CA GLY A 398 -10.74 6.19 -4.56
C GLY A 398 -9.63 7.04 -3.93
N ILE A 399 -9.95 8.24 -3.46
CA ILE A 399 -9.01 9.09 -2.71
C ILE A 399 -9.71 9.58 -1.45
N LEU A 400 -9.15 9.29 -0.29
CA LEU A 400 -9.55 9.85 0.98
C LEU A 400 -8.63 11.01 1.32
N LEU A 401 -9.22 12.14 1.68
CA LEU A 401 -8.55 13.32 2.22
C LEU A 401 -9.17 13.66 3.56
N ILE A 402 -8.37 13.85 4.61
CA ILE A 402 -8.84 14.27 5.93
C ILE A 402 -8.11 15.54 6.33
N ASN A 403 -8.87 16.62 6.54
CA ASN A 403 -8.36 17.85 7.13
C ASN A 403 -8.48 17.76 8.66
N GLU A 404 -7.38 17.52 9.32
CA GLU A 404 -7.28 17.43 10.79
C GLU A 404 -7.16 18.80 11.47
N SER A 405 -7.16 19.88 10.70
CA SER A 405 -7.11 21.23 11.27
C SER A 405 -8.45 21.63 11.88
N MET A 406 -8.45 21.92 13.19
CA MET A 406 -9.65 22.28 13.94
C MET A 406 -10.33 23.57 13.43
N ASN A 407 -9.53 24.57 13.05
CA ASN A 407 -10.00 25.94 12.87
C ASN A 407 -9.84 26.49 11.46
N SER A 408 -9.28 25.71 10.52
CA SER A 408 -8.98 26.23 9.19
C SER A 408 -9.33 25.26 8.07
N SER A 409 -10.01 25.78 7.07
CA SER A 409 -10.15 25.10 5.78
C SER A 409 -8.78 25.01 5.09
N GLN A 410 -8.54 23.92 4.39
CA GLN A 410 -7.33 23.73 3.61
C GLN A 410 -7.66 23.69 2.12
N THR A 411 -6.90 24.44 1.31
CA THR A 411 -6.93 24.31 -0.14
C THR A 411 -5.85 23.32 -0.56
N VAL A 412 -6.28 22.19 -1.10
CA VAL A 412 -5.43 21.04 -1.41
C VAL A 412 -5.29 20.93 -2.92
N GLN A 413 -4.05 20.86 -3.40
CA GLN A 413 -3.75 20.48 -4.77
C GLN A 413 -3.48 18.97 -4.83
N VAL A 414 -4.36 18.23 -5.49
CA VAL A 414 -4.21 16.78 -5.72
C VAL A 414 -3.49 16.56 -7.04
N THR A 415 -2.41 15.78 -7.01
CA THR A 415 -1.70 15.35 -8.22
C THR A 415 -1.71 13.83 -8.32
N VAL A 416 -2.25 13.31 -9.42
CA VAL A 416 -2.31 11.86 -9.70
C VAL A 416 -1.33 11.52 -10.81
N SER A 417 -0.51 10.50 -10.57
CA SER A 417 0.46 9.98 -11.55
C SER A 417 0.03 8.62 -12.07
N ASN A 418 0.40 8.30 -13.30
CA ASN A 418 0.23 6.98 -13.92
C ASN A 418 -1.22 6.47 -14.00
N ALA A 419 -2.20 7.38 -14.08
CA ALA A 419 -3.59 7.04 -14.31
C ALA A 419 -4.24 8.02 -15.30
N ASN A 420 -5.08 7.48 -16.17
CA ASN A 420 -5.91 8.23 -17.09
C ASN A 420 -7.28 8.45 -16.42
N LEU A 421 -7.54 9.66 -15.96
CA LEU A 421 -8.72 9.98 -15.18
C LEU A 421 -9.85 10.55 -16.05
N ASN A 422 -11.08 10.22 -15.69
CA ASN A 422 -12.23 10.97 -16.19
C ASN A 422 -12.18 12.42 -15.67
N THR A 423 -12.69 13.36 -16.45
CA THR A 423 -12.77 14.78 -16.05
C THR A 423 -13.85 15.07 -15.02
N THR A 424 -14.65 14.07 -14.68
CA THR A 424 -15.73 14.13 -13.67
C THR A 424 -15.62 12.95 -12.72
N GLY A 425 -16.11 13.13 -11.51
CA GLY A 425 -16.18 12.11 -10.47
C GLY A 425 -17.25 12.46 -9.43
N THR A 426 -17.27 11.69 -8.36
CA THR A 426 -18.14 11.93 -7.19
C THR A 426 -17.26 12.26 -5.99
N ILE A 427 -17.68 13.26 -5.22
CA ILE A 427 -17.11 13.59 -3.92
C ILE A 427 -18.16 13.33 -2.83
N TYR A 428 -17.77 12.55 -1.84
CA TYR A 428 -18.53 12.36 -0.60
C TYR A 428 -17.83 13.16 0.49
N GLN A 429 -18.58 13.86 1.32
CA GLN A 429 -18.02 14.71 2.36
C GLN A 429 -18.74 14.48 3.68
N PHE A 430 -17.97 14.35 4.76
CA PHE A 430 -18.46 14.24 6.12
C PHE A 430 -17.50 14.95 7.10
N GLY A 431 -18.05 15.73 8.03
CA GLY A 431 -17.26 16.49 9.01
C GLY A 431 -18.10 17.48 9.78
N THR A 432 -17.47 18.50 10.36
CA THR A 432 -18.12 19.49 11.24
C THR A 432 -19.40 20.10 10.68
N GLY A 433 -19.51 20.22 9.35
CA GLY A 433 -20.72 20.72 8.70
C GLY A 433 -21.97 19.83 8.88
N ASN A 434 -21.79 18.59 9.31
CA ASN A 434 -22.88 17.65 9.55
C ASN A 434 -23.48 17.78 10.96
N TRP A 435 -22.87 18.55 11.86
CA TRP A 435 -23.36 18.82 13.20
C TRP A 435 -23.99 20.19 13.26
N THR A 436 -25.21 20.32 13.82
CA THR A 436 -25.96 21.58 13.95
C THR A 436 -26.22 21.98 15.39
N SER A 437 -25.84 21.14 16.36
CA SER A 437 -26.13 21.37 17.78
C SER A 437 -25.06 20.77 18.68
N THR A 438 -25.21 20.95 19.98
CA THR A 438 -24.38 20.42 21.05
C THR A 438 -24.51 18.89 21.25
N ASN A 439 -25.20 18.19 20.38
CA ASN A 439 -25.32 16.72 20.47
C ASN A 439 -24.11 16.05 19.85
N GLU A 440 -23.68 14.97 20.41
CA GLU A 440 -22.59 14.12 19.92
C GLU A 440 -22.95 13.44 18.60
N VAL A 441 -24.23 13.22 18.36
CA VAL A 441 -24.75 12.62 17.12
C VAL A 441 -24.89 13.69 16.04
N PRO A 442 -24.38 13.46 14.81
CA PRO A 442 -24.52 14.39 13.70
C PRO A 442 -25.98 14.54 13.25
N ALA A 443 -26.34 15.73 12.81
CA ALA A 443 -27.69 16.06 12.33
C ALA A 443 -27.96 15.47 10.94
N SER A 444 -26.92 15.14 10.17
CA SER A 444 -27.03 14.54 8.84
C SER A 444 -25.85 13.60 8.55
N GLY A 445 -26.07 12.63 7.70
CA GLY A 445 -25.01 11.78 7.17
C GLY A 445 -24.15 12.45 6.09
N PRO A 446 -23.22 11.68 5.47
CA PRO A 446 -22.37 12.17 4.40
C PRO A 446 -23.15 12.79 3.25
N SER A 447 -22.67 13.92 2.73
CA SER A 447 -23.19 14.53 1.51
C SER A 447 -22.50 13.91 0.28
N SER A 448 -23.18 13.97 -0.86
CA SER A 448 -22.66 13.48 -2.16
C SER A 448 -22.86 14.54 -3.23
N ASN A 449 -21.80 14.90 -3.93
CA ASN A 449 -21.80 15.89 -4.99
C ASN A 449 -20.97 15.43 -6.19
N SER A 450 -21.28 15.98 -7.37
CA SER A 450 -20.41 15.79 -8.54
C SER A 450 -19.22 16.74 -8.47
N ILE A 451 -18.04 16.24 -8.80
CA ILE A 451 -16.84 17.03 -9.03
C ILE A 451 -16.51 17.03 -10.52
N SER A 452 -16.06 18.15 -11.05
CA SER A 452 -15.67 18.33 -12.46
C SER A 452 -14.31 19.00 -12.58
N SER A 453 -13.82 19.11 -13.81
CA SER A 453 -12.50 19.70 -14.11
C SER A 453 -11.34 18.91 -13.45
N ILE A 454 -11.52 17.60 -13.29
CA ILE A 454 -10.47 16.71 -12.86
C ILE A 454 -9.45 16.59 -13.99
N GLY A 455 -8.19 16.76 -13.65
CA GLY A 455 -7.05 16.54 -14.53
C GLY A 455 -5.95 15.81 -13.78
N ARG A 456 -4.74 15.77 -14.32
CA ARG A 456 -3.57 15.24 -13.60
C ARG A 456 -3.35 15.98 -12.28
N THR A 457 -3.65 17.27 -12.26
CA THR A 457 -3.62 18.12 -11.07
C THR A 457 -4.92 18.91 -11.01
N PHE A 458 -5.56 18.89 -9.86
CA PHE A 458 -6.78 19.65 -9.58
C PHE A 458 -6.79 20.12 -8.13
N THR A 459 -7.65 21.09 -7.80
CA THR A 459 -7.67 21.73 -6.50
C THR A 459 -9.03 21.56 -5.82
N LEU A 460 -8.99 21.29 -4.52
CA LEU A 460 -10.15 21.14 -3.65
C LEU A 460 -9.99 22.04 -2.42
N THR A 461 -11.10 22.36 -1.77
CA THR A 461 -11.08 23.01 -0.45
C THR A 461 -11.82 22.13 0.53
N LEU A 462 -11.09 21.65 1.56
CA LEU A 462 -11.63 20.87 2.65
C LEU A 462 -11.90 21.79 3.84
N PRO A 463 -13.13 21.85 4.35
CA PRO A 463 -13.43 22.55 5.61
C PRO A 463 -12.62 22.00 6.79
N ALA A 464 -12.61 22.73 7.90
CA ALA A 464 -12.01 22.27 9.14
C ALA A 464 -12.65 20.96 9.63
N TYR A 465 -11.87 20.05 10.18
CA TYR A 465 -12.31 18.74 10.67
C TYR A 465 -13.31 18.05 9.73
N THR A 466 -12.87 17.78 8.51
CA THR A 466 -13.70 17.19 7.47
C THR A 466 -12.91 16.13 6.71
N MET A 467 -13.57 15.03 6.36
CA MET A 467 -13.07 14.04 5.42
C MET A 467 -13.84 14.10 4.10
N ASP A 468 -13.12 14.02 3.01
CA ASP A 468 -13.64 13.87 1.65
C ASP A 468 -13.20 12.54 1.07
N VAL A 469 -14.12 11.83 0.44
CA VAL A 469 -13.80 10.67 -0.41
C VAL A 469 -14.17 11.00 -1.85
N LEU A 470 -13.16 11.00 -2.70
CA LEU A 470 -13.34 11.16 -4.13
C LEU A 470 -13.38 9.78 -4.79
N VAL A 471 -14.34 9.60 -5.69
CA VAL A 471 -14.44 8.40 -6.54
C VAL A 471 -14.38 8.87 -7.98
N ILE A 472 -13.26 8.57 -8.65
CA ILE A 472 -12.95 9.08 -9.99
C ILE A 472 -12.80 7.89 -10.94
N PRO A 473 -13.61 7.79 -12.02
CA PRO A 473 -13.43 6.72 -13.00
C PRO A 473 -12.05 6.79 -13.67
N VAL A 474 -11.36 5.65 -13.73
CA VAL A 474 -10.12 5.51 -14.48
C VAL A 474 -10.45 5.00 -15.87
N LEU A 475 -10.05 5.76 -16.87
CA LEU A 475 -10.26 5.43 -18.28
C LEU A 475 -9.16 4.47 -18.75
N SER A 476 -9.51 3.60 -19.69
CA SER A 476 -8.53 2.73 -20.33
C SER A 476 -7.48 3.56 -21.07
N ASN A 477 -6.22 3.14 -20.99
CA ASN A 477 -5.17 3.74 -21.81
C ASN A 477 -5.47 3.51 -23.30
N THR A 478 -5.30 4.55 -24.12
CA THR A 478 -5.38 4.48 -25.57
C THR A 478 -4.01 4.80 -26.17
N PRO A 479 -3.62 4.12 -27.27
CA PRO A 479 -2.31 4.39 -27.86
C PRO A 479 -2.24 5.80 -28.43
N PRO A 480 -1.07 6.46 -28.35
CA PRO A 480 -0.86 7.74 -29.00
C PRO A 480 -1.00 7.62 -30.52
N VAL A 481 -1.38 8.72 -31.16
CA VAL A 481 -1.47 8.82 -32.63
C VAL A 481 -0.27 9.60 -33.13
N LEU A 482 0.63 8.92 -33.86
CA LEU A 482 1.79 9.53 -34.49
C LEU A 482 1.38 10.06 -35.86
N ALA A 483 1.59 11.35 -36.09
CA ALA A 483 1.27 11.99 -37.38
C ALA A 483 2.06 11.35 -38.53
N ALA A 484 1.45 11.31 -39.71
CA ALA A 484 2.06 10.75 -40.91
C ALA A 484 3.36 11.50 -41.26
N ILE A 485 4.40 10.75 -41.61
CA ILE A 485 5.69 11.28 -42.03
C ILE A 485 5.88 10.96 -43.52
N SER A 486 6.17 11.97 -44.31
CA SER A 486 6.39 11.79 -45.74
C SER A 486 7.73 11.14 -46.06
N ASN A 487 7.82 10.47 -47.21
CA ASN A 487 9.09 10.02 -47.77
C ASN A 487 9.90 11.20 -48.30
N TYR A 488 11.21 11.08 -48.32
CA TYR A 488 12.15 12.07 -48.81
C TYR A 488 13.02 11.50 -49.90
N THR A 489 13.38 12.35 -50.86
CA THR A 489 14.43 12.07 -51.84
C THR A 489 15.45 13.19 -51.77
N VAL A 490 16.69 12.88 -51.48
CA VAL A 490 17.76 13.85 -51.24
C VAL A 490 19.06 13.45 -51.93
N ASN A 491 19.94 14.41 -52.15
CA ASN A 491 21.31 14.13 -52.51
C ASN A 491 22.17 13.86 -51.28
N VAL A 492 23.33 13.23 -51.46
CA VAL A 492 24.35 13.15 -50.44
C VAL A 492 24.58 14.52 -49.81
N GLY A 493 24.77 14.59 -48.50
CA GLY A 493 25.01 15.82 -47.75
C GLY A 493 23.80 16.73 -47.51
N GLN A 494 22.67 16.51 -48.18
CA GLN A 494 21.43 17.24 -47.87
C GLN A 494 20.78 16.69 -46.61
N THR A 495 20.57 17.56 -45.64
CA THR A 495 19.95 17.17 -44.37
C THR A 495 18.44 17.05 -44.55
N VAL A 496 17.90 15.89 -44.17
CA VAL A 496 16.47 15.70 -43.87
C VAL A 496 16.25 16.06 -42.42
N ALA A 497 15.44 17.07 -42.14
CA ALA A 497 15.11 17.47 -40.78
C ALA A 497 13.61 17.78 -40.67
N PHE A 498 12.97 17.28 -39.61
CA PHE A 498 11.59 17.60 -39.27
C PHE A 498 11.37 17.31 -37.77
N THR A 499 10.27 17.79 -37.24
CA THR A 499 9.80 17.42 -35.89
C THR A 499 8.60 16.50 -36.05
N ALA A 500 8.72 15.28 -35.54
CA ALA A 500 7.60 14.35 -35.44
C ALA A 500 6.59 14.89 -34.43
N SER A 501 5.31 14.85 -34.75
CA SER A 501 4.24 15.23 -33.83
C SER A 501 3.36 14.04 -33.54
N ALA A 502 2.93 13.95 -32.30
CA ALA A 502 1.99 12.95 -31.85
C ALA A 502 0.97 13.57 -30.90
N THR A 503 -0.20 12.97 -30.86
CA THR A 503 -1.29 13.34 -29.95
C THR A 503 -1.75 12.10 -29.19
N ASP A 504 -2.25 12.31 -27.99
CA ASP A 504 -2.90 11.30 -27.20
C ASP A 504 -4.25 11.83 -26.71
N SER A 505 -5.26 10.96 -26.71
CA SER A 505 -6.60 11.32 -26.28
C SER A 505 -6.84 11.15 -24.79
N ASN A 506 -5.87 10.54 -24.09
CA ASN A 506 -5.97 10.30 -22.67
C ASN A 506 -6.00 11.62 -21.87
N GLN A 507 -6.72 11.61 -20.79
CA GLN A 507 -6.84 12.73 -19.86
C GLN A 507 -6.49 12.28 -18.43
N PRO A 508 -5.54 12.92 -17.76
CA PRO A 508 -4.68 14.02 -18.23
C PRO A 508 -3.72 13.58 -19.34
N PRO A 509 -3.29 14.50 -20.23
CA PRO A 509 -2.41 14.11 -21.34
C PRO A 509 -1.10 13.47 -20.84
N PRO A 510 -0.74 12.28 -21.34
CA PRO A 510 0.49 11.60 -20.95
C PRO A 510 1.74 12.29 -21.54
N ILE A 511 2.89 12.00 -20.96
CA ILE A 511 4.17 12.38 -21.54
C ILE A 511 4.46 11.44 -22.71
N LEU A 512 4.77 12.01 -23.88
CA LEU A 512 5.10 11.25 -25.07
C LEU A 512 6.62 11.20 -25.27
N THR A 513 7.15 10.00 -25.50
CA THR A 513 8.58 9.76 -25.73
C THR A 513 8.80 9.15 -27.09
N PHE A 514 9.69 9.74 -27.90
CA PHE A 514 10.01 9.28 -29.24
C PHE A 514 11.28 8.41 -29.26
N SER A 515 11.31 7.43 -30.17
CA SER A 515 12.49 6.57 -30.37
C SER A 515 12.60 6.11 -31.83
N LEU A 516 13.82 5.79 -32.28
CA LEU A 516 14.08 5.15 -33.55
C LEU A 516 14.16 3.63 -33.34
N LEU A 517 13.28 2.88 -34.02
CA LEU A 517 13.34 1.42 -34.04
C LEU A 517 14.29 0.91 -35.12
N SER A 518 14.38 1.64 -36.24
CA SER A 518 15.27 1.35 -37.34
C SER A 518 15.62 2.66 -38.04
N ALA A 519 16.90 2.93 -38.22
CA ALA A 519 17.40 4.08 -38.94
C ALA A 519 18.88 3.88 -39.32
N PRO A 520 19.42 4.63 -40.31
CA PRO A 520 20.87 4.71 -40.53
C PRO A 520 21.62 5.19 -39.27
N THR A 521 22.85 4.73 -39.08
CA THR A 521 23.66 4.99 -37.85
C THR A 521 23.92 6.48 -37.62
N ASN A 522 23.88 7.31 -38.66
CA ASN A 522 24.06 8.75 -38.57
C ASN A 522 22.75 9.55 -38.53
N ALA A 523 21.60 8.87 -38.40
CA ALA A 523 20.33 9.52 -38.10
C ALA A 523 20.22 9.76 -36.59
N THR A 524 19.68 10.90 -36.18
CA THR A 524 19.47 11.30 -34.79
C THR A 524 18.01 11.67 -34.55
N LEU A 525 17.57 11.48 -33.31
CA LEU A 525 16.24 11.85 -32.84
C LEU A 525 16.33 12.40 -31.42
N ASN A 526 15.74 13.55 -31.17
CA ASN A 526 15.50 14.02 -29.82
C ASN A 526 14.30 13.29 -29.23
N THR A 527 14.49 12.55 -28.17
CA THR A 527 13.47 11.66 -27.59
C THR A 527 12.27 12.41 -27.00
N ASN A 528 12.47 13.64 -26.54
CA ASN A 528 11.40 14.44 -25.94
C ASN A 528 10.70 15.34 -26.94
N ALA A 529 11.45 15.93 -27.86
CA ALA A 529 10.92 16.89 -28.83
C ALA A 529 10.49 16.25 -30.15
N GLY A 530 10.86 14.99 -30.42
CA GLY A 530 10.59 14.35 -31.71
C GLY A 530 11.40 14.92 -32.88
N ALA A 531 12.41 15.76 -32.62
CA ALA A 531 13.21 16.37 -33.68
C ALA A 531 14.15 15.34 -34.31
N PHE A 532 13.89 15.01 -35.56
CA PHE A 532 14.66 14.07 -36.36
C PHE A 532 15.65 14.81 -37.27
N SER A 533 16.84 14.23 -37.43
CA SER A 533 17.84 14.71 -38.38
C SER A 533 18.61 13.54 -39.00
N PHE A 534 18.75 13.56 -40.34
CA PHE A 534 19.59 12.61 -41.07
C PHE A 534 20.28 13.34 -42.23
N ARG A 535 21.61 13.31 -42.23
CA ARG A 535 22.43 13.83 -43.30
C ARG A 535 23.21 12.69 -43.96
N PRO A 536 22.82 12.28 -45.19
CA PRO A 536 23.45 11.13 -45.85
C PRO A 536 24.94 11.36 -46.14
N LEU A 537 25.73 10.33 -45.91
CA LEU A 537 27.15 10.27 -46.22
C LEU A 537 27.37 9.89 -47.71
N VAL A 538 28.57 10.13 -48.24
CA VAL A 538 28.96 9.71 -49.59
C VAL A 538 28.79 8.19 -49.78
N SER A 539 29.11 7.40 -48.75
CA SER A 539 28.93 5.94 -48.75
C SER A 539 27.46 5.50 -48.82
N GLN A 540 26.54 6.40 -48.58
CA GLN A 540 25.08 6.16 -48.63
C GLN A 540 24.47 6.63 -49.94
N ALA A 541 25.27 7.07 -50.93
CA ALA A 541 24.78 7.39 -52.28
C ALA A 541 24.10 6.17 -52.90
N ASN A 542 23.05 6.43 -53.71
CA ASN A 542 22.26 5.40 -54.41
C ASN A 542 21.69 4.35 -53.44
N SER A 543 21.20 4.80 -52.28
CA SER A 543 20.62 3.92 -51.26
C SER A 543 19.17 4.27 -50.96
N THR A 544 18.44 3.28 -50.50
CA THR A 544 17.08 3.43 -49.96
C THR A 544 17.16 3.11 -48.46
N ASN A 545 16.83 4.07 -47.63
CA ASN A 545 16.97 4.00 -46.18
C ASN A 545 15.57 3.99 -45.53
N PRO A 546 15.02 2.82 -45.19
CA PRO A 546 13.78 2.72 -44.42
C PRO A 546 14.04 3.12 -42.98
N ILE A 547 13.21 4.02 -42.47
CA ILE A 547 13.28 4.52 -41.09
C ILE A 547 11.95 4.23 -40.40
N ARG A 548 12.03 3.72 -39.16
CA ARG A 548 10.88 3.44 -38.35
C ARG A 548 10.97 4.19 -37.04
N LEU A 549 10.03 5.10 -36.83
CA LEU A 549 9.90 5.93 -35.64
C LEU A 549 8.76 5.40 -34.78
N LYS A 550 8.96 5.40 -33.47
CA LYS A 550 7.99 5.00 -32.47
C LYS A 550 7.77 6.14 -31.49
N VAL A 551 6.53 6.36 -31.08
CA VAL A 551 6.16 7.17 -29.91
C VAL A 551 5.52 6.25 -28.87
N THR A 552 5.81 6.50 -27.60
CA THR A 552 5.28 5.74 -26.45
C THR A 552 4.75 6.74 -25.44
N ASP A 553 3.57 6.47 -24.87
CA ASP A 553 3.00 7.21 -23.76
C ASP A 553 3.63 6.83 -22.42
N SER A 554 3.33 7.60 -21.38
CA SER A 554 3.81 7.38 -20.00
C SER A 554 2.77 6.70 -19.11
N GLU A 555 1.67 6.18 -19.67
CA GLU A 555 0.63 5.49 -18.92
C GLU A 555 1.04 4.06 -18.53
N ASN A 556 0.23 3.39 -17.72
CA ASN A 556 0.47 2.02 -17.27
C ASN A 556 -0.72 1.10 -17.65
N PRO A 557 -0.52 0.07 -18.49
CA PRO A 557 0.69 -0.23 -19.26
C PRO A 557 0.95 0.81 -20.36
N PRO A 558 2.23 1.09 -20.70
CA PRO A 558 2.52 2.06 -21.76
C PRO A 558 2.14 1.51 -23.14
N LEU A 559 1.45 2.32 -23.93
CA LEU A 559 1.08 2.00 -25.29
C LEU A 559 1.92 2.80 -26.30
N SER A 560 1.93 2.37 -27.55
CA SER A 560 2.81 2.96 -28.55
C SER A 560 2.19 2.96 -29.94
N ALA A 561 2.59 3.95 -30.74
CA ALA A 561 2.34 3.98 -32.17
C ALA A 561 3.66 4.06 -32.94
N THR A 562 3.65 3.58 -34.17
CA THR A 562 4.82 3.59 -35.05
C THR A 562 4.47 4.14 -36.44
N GLN A 563 5.41 4.88 -37.03
CA GLN A 563 5.35 5.31 -38.42
C GLN A 563 6.63 4.90 -39.13
N SER A 564 6.48 4.53 -40.40
CA SER A 564 7.62 4.21 -41.28
C SER A 564 7.64 5.18 -42.42
N PHE A 565 8.81 5.65 -42.79
CA PHE A 565 9.06 6.47 -43.97
C PHE A 565 10.41 6.09 -44.58
N THR A 566 10.64 6.52 -45.78
CA THR A 566 11.85 6.16 -46.53
C THR A 566 12.59 7.44 -46.95
N VAL A 567 13.91 7.42 -46.79
CA VAL A 567 14.79 8.44 -47.39
C VAL A 567 15.59 7.78 -48.51
N ILE A 568 15.31 8.19 -49.74
CA ILE A 568 16.04 7.79 -50.93
C ILE A 568 17.17 8.79 -51.14
N VAL A 569 18.39 8.28 -51.21
CA VAL A 569 19.59 9.06 -51.50
C VAL A 569 19.95 8.87 -52.96
N ASN A 570 19.92 9.94 -53.73
CA ASN A 570 20.22 9.90 -55.15
C ASN A 570 21.64 9.37 -55.44
N PRO A 571 21.89 8.81 -56.64
CA PRO A 571 23.24 8.47 -57.05
C PRO A 571 24.13 9.71 -57.02
N LEU A 572 25.37 9.53 -56.54
CA LEU A 572 26.36 10.58 -56.57
C LEU A 572 26.99 10.67 -57.96
N THR A 573 26.96 11.85 -58.58
CA THR A 573 27.66 12.13 -59.83
C THR A 573 29.02 12.74 -59.57
N SER A 574 30.04 12.30 -60.31
CA SER A 574 31.37 12.86 -60.16
C SER A 574 31.38 14.34 -60.52
N PRO A 575 31.98 15.20 -59.70
CA PRO A 575 32.10 16.62 -60.03
C PRO A 575 32.96 16.82 -61.25
N GLN A 576 32.64 17.84 -62.02
CA GLN A 576 33.44 18.28 -63.17
C GLN A 576 34.24 19.50 -62.76
N VAL A 577 35.51 19.46 -63.05
CA VAL A 577 36.45 20.55 -62.77
C VAL A 577 36.90 21.13 -64.11
N SER A 578 36.72 22.41 -64.29
CA SER A 578 37.19 23.14 -65.46
C SER A 578 38.09 24.29 -65.03
N SER A 579 39.15 24.49 -65.79
CA SER A 579 39.99 25.67 -65.65
C SER A 579 39.37 26.84 -66.31
N VAL A 580 39.20 27.95 -65.61
CA VAL A 580 38.75 29.24 -66.18
C VAL A 580 39.92 30.08 -66.62
N GLY A 581 41.16 29.62 -66.33
CA GLY A 581 42.40 30.31 -66.70
C GLY A 581 43.01 31.11 -65.53
N ARG A 582 43.95 31.94 -65.81
CA ARG A 582 44.53 32.86 -64.86
C ARG A 582 43.84 34.24 -64.95
N SER A 583 43.40 34.75 -63.81
CA SER A 583 42.86 36.12 -63.71
C SER A 583 43.66 36.83 -62.59
N ASN A 584 44.27 37.96 -62.92
CA ASN A 584 45.11 38.77 -62.04
C ASN A 584 46.23 37.96 -61.35
N GLY A 585 46.87 37.01 -62.09
CA GLY A 585 47.95 36.19 -61.59
C GLY A 585 47.48 34.95 -60.75
N GLN A 586 46.19 34.82 -60.51
CA GLN A 586 45.60 33.72 -59.72
C GLN A 586 45.07 32.64 -60.64
N PHE A 587 45.21 31.38 -60.24
CA PHE A 587 44.58 30.24 -60.94
C PHE A 587 43.12 30.12 -60.50
N VAL A 588 42.22 29.97 -61.46
CA VAL A 588 40.78 29.93 -61.24
C VAL A 588 40.22 28.61 -61.68
N LEU A 589 39.52 27.89 -60.75
CA LEU A 589 38.78 26.67 -61.03
C LEU A 589 37.29 26.93 -60.90
N GLN A 590 36.53 26.34 -61.83
CA GLN A 590 35.07 26.19 -61.68
C GLN A 590 34.79 24.71 -61.39
N VAL A 591 34.02 24.47 -60.32
CA VAL A 591 33.53 23.17 -59.95
C VAL A 591 32.05 23.10 -60.24
N SER A 592 31.64 22.11 -61.03
CA SER A 592 30.25 21.78 -61.34
C SER A 592 29.93 20.40 -60.77
N GLY A 593 28.77 20.23 -60.11
CA GLY A 593 28.38 18.97 -59.49
C GLY A 593 26.96 19.03 -58.94
N GLN A 594 26.62 18.06 -58.09
CA GLN A 594 25.33 18.05 -57.42
C GLN A 594 25.30 19.08 -56.28
N SER A 595 24.16 19.71 -56.08
CA SER A 595 23.87 20.44 -54.85
C SER A 595 23.64 19.44 -53.71
N GLY A 596 24.16 19.72 -52.52
CA GLY A 596 23.99 18.88 -51.32
C GLY A 596 25.31 18.33 -50.77
N PRO A 597 26.16 17.72 -51.60
CA PRO A 597 27.48 17.27 -51.11
C PRO A 597 28.36 18.44 -50.63
N ASP A 598 29.27 18.09 -49.74
CA ASP A 598 30.41 18.95 -49.38
C ASP A 598 31.52 18.74 -50.41
N TYR A 599 32.31 19.76 -50.66
CA TYR A 599 33.39 19.68 -51.63
C TYR A 599 34.69 20.16 -50.97
N GLU A 600 35.77 19.44 -51.26
CA GLU A 600 37.12 19.79 -50.87
C GLU A 600 37.98 19.87 -52.12
N ILE A 601 38.69 20.98 -52.27
CA ILE A 601 39.73 21.13 -53.29
C ILE A 601 41.08 20.80 -52.65
N GLN A 602 41.79 19.89 -53.28
CA GLN A 602 43.14 19.49 -52.88
C GLN A 602 44.13 19.81 -53.97
N THR A 603 45.35 20.18 -53.59
CA THR A 603 46.47 20.45 -54.51
C THR A 603 47.58 19.45 -54.26
N SER A 604 48.37 19.22 -55.38
CA SER A 604 49.58 18.38 -55.35
C SER A 604 50.59 18.87 -56.33
N THR A 605 51.88 18.68 -56.03
CA THR A 605 53.00 18.94 -56.95
C THR A 605 53.55 17.64 -57.56
N ASN A 606 53.13 16.45 -57.08
CA ASN A 606 53.68 15.16 -57.45
C ASN A 606 52.64 14.07 -57.72
N LEU A 607 51.32 14.41 -57.63
CA LEU A 607 50.17 13.49 -57.81
C LEU A 607 50.05 12.37 -56.74
N THR A 608 50.98 12.30 -55.80
CA THR A 608 51.00 11.26 -54.76
C THR A 608 50.60 11.78 -53.40
N GLN A 609 51.02 13.01 -53.09
CA GLN A 609 50.66 13.70 -51.86
C GLN A 609 49.72 14.86 -52.16
N TRP A 610 48.58 14.84 -51.46
CA TRP A 610 47.52 15.84 -51.68
C TRP A 610 47.26 16.61 -50.37
N SER A 611 47.16 17.91 -50.51
CA SER A 611 46.89 18.80 -49.39
C SER A 611 45.59 19.54 -49.62
N SER A 612 44.72 19.59 -48.62
CA SER A 612 43.50 20.39 -48.67
C SER A 612 43.81 21.88 -48.74
N VAL A 613 43.22 22.58 -49.68
CA VAL A 613 43.38 24.03 -49.86
C VAL A 613 42.05 24.79 -49.74
N PHE A 614 40.94 24.09 -49.86
CA PHE A 614 39.62 24.69 -49.67
C PHE A 614 38.58 23.62 -49.37
N THR A 615 37.71 23.91 -48.45
CA THR A 615 36.50 23.09 -48.13
C THR A 615 35.28 23.96 -48.13
N THR A 616 34.16 23.42 -48.57
CA THR A 616 32.86 24.10 -48.55
C THR A 616 31.74 23.10 -48.32
N ASN A 617 30.73 23.49 -47.53
CA ASN A 617 29.57 22.66 -47.19
C ASN A 617 28.40 23.00 -48.09
N SER A 618 27.87 22.00 -48.81
CA SER A 618 26.69 22.11 -49.66
C SER A 618 26.61 23.41 -50.46
N PRO A 619 27.64 23.76 -51.27
CA PRO A 619 27.64 25.02 -51.96
C PRO A 619 26.58 25.09 -53.06
N ALA A 620 26.19 26.30 -53.45
CA ALA A 620 25.45 26.50 -54.69
C ALA A 620 26.33 26.14 -55.89
N MET A 621 25.78 25.39 -56.84
CA MET A 621 26.51 24.90 -58.01
C MET A 621 26.13 25.70 -59.27
N PRO A 622 27.11 25.91 -60.17
CA PRO A 622 28.55 25.73 -60.01
C PRO A 622 29.15 26.77 -59.08
N PHE A 623 30.29 26.45 -58.41
CA PHE A 623 31.04 27.45 -57.65
C PHE A 623 32.42 27.69 -58.26
N ILE A 624 32.97 28.89 -58.05
CA ILE A 624 34.29 29.29 -58.52
C ILE A 624 35.21 29.43 -57.30
N TRP A 625 36.37 28.78 -57.39
CA TRP A 625 37.42 28.91 -56.38
C TRP A 625 38.69 29.53 -57.02
N ARG A 626 39.42 30.32 -56.28
CA ARG A 626 40.63 30.99 -56.70
C ARG A 626 41.81 30.58 -55.79
N ASP A 627 42.89 30.08 -56.40
CA ASP A 627 44.11 29.85 -55.66
C ASP A 627 44.89 31.16 -55.52
N MET A 628 44.86 31.68 -54.31
CA MET A 628 45.57 32.93 -53.94
C MET A 628 47.09 32.73 -53.77
N ALA A 629 47.54 31.48 -53.67
CA ALA A 629 48.91 31.09 -53.40
C ALA A 629 49.60 30.35 -54.54
N ALA A 630 49.03 30.29 -55.73
CA ALA A 630 49.57 29.55 -56.86
C ALA A 630 50.85 30.20 -57.42
N THR A 631 51.98 29.88 -56.79
CA THR A 631 53.32 30.36 -57.17
C THR A 631 54.18 29.36 -57.96
N ASN A 632 53.75 28.09 -58.01
CA ASN A 632 54.47 27.02 -58.69
C ASN A 632 54.28 27.03 -60.20
N ALA A 633 55.30 26.61 -60.96
CA ALA A 633 55.24 26.47 -62.41
C ALA A 633 54.25 25.35 -62.83
N GLU A 634 54.14 24.32 -62.03
CA GLU A 634 53.21 23.20 -62.21
C GLU A 634 52.48 22.89 -60.91
N GLY A 635 51.18 22.65 -60.98
CA GLY A 635 50.32 22.24 -59.87
C GLY A 635 49.12 21.43 -60.37
N TYR A 636 48.76 20.43 -59.64
CA TYR A 636 47.60 19.55 -59.90
C TYR A 636 46.53 19.83 -58.88
N TYR A 637 45.27 19.78 -59.32
CA TYR A 637 44.12 19.95 -58.45
C TYR A 637 43.17 18.80 -58.61
N ARG A 638 42.55 18.38 -57.52
CA ARG A 638 41.43 17.45 -57.54
C ARG A 638 40.31 17.91 -56.61
N VAL A 639 39.12 17.46 -56.86
CA VAL A 639 37.98 17.71 -56.01
C VAL A 639 37.56 16.39 -55.35
N VAL A 640 37.41 16.42 -54.06
CA VAL A 640 36.92 15.32 -53.22
C VAL A 640 35.53 15.71 -52.73
N VAL A 641 34.64 14.70 -52.64
CA VAL A 641 33.25 14.88 -52.25
C VAL A 641 33.02 14.27 -50.88
N GLY A 642 32.36 15.00 -49.98
CA GLY A 642 31.95 14.60 -48.65
C GLY A 642 30.45 14.82 -48.40
N PRO A 643 29.96 14.61 -47.20
CA PRO A 643 30.61 14.07 -46.00
C PRO A 643 30.70 12.54 -45.95
N PRO A 644 31.63 11.96 -45.20
CA PRO A 644 32.78 12.65 -44.65
C PRO A 644 33.85 12.89 -45.75
N PHE A 645 34.80 13.76 -45.50
CA PHE A 645 36.02 13.79 -46.30
C PHE A 645 36.92 12.62 -45.87
N PRO A 646 37.69 12.03 -46.78
CA PRO A 646 38.55 10.91 -46.50
C PRO A 646 39.69 11.22 -45.52
#